data_333a3df7cf43c92ac8d1f7f67944008b
#
_entry.id   333a3df7cf43c92ac8d1f7f67944008b
#
_cell.length_a   1.000
_cell.length_b   1.000
_cell.length_c   1.000
_cell.angle_alpha   90.00
_cell.angle_beta   90.00
_cell.angle_gamma   90.00
#
_symmetry.space_group_name_H-M   'P 1'
#
loop_
_entity.id
_entity.type
_entity.pdbx_description
1 polymer ?
#
loop_
_entity_poly.entity_id
_entity_poly.type
_entity_poly.pdbx_seq_one_letter_code
_entity_poly.pdbx_strand_id
1 'polypeptide(L)'
;TRETNGPTPAPKFYTVPAAGGVEEAMPMPRAFQGRISPDGKRVAYRMNNSWDEERRNYRGGKNRPIWIVDLKTLDLESPPWKDSKDMEPAWLGDVVYFISDRDGVANVWSYDTKSKKLAQVTDYSDYDVKTLDAGAGAVVFEQAGYIHELDAKSGKEHIVKITASGDFPWMMPQWKDVSARIASMALSPTGKRAAVEARGEIFTIPADKGDVRNLTNSSGSAERDPAWSPDGKQLSYFSDKSGEYKLYIEAQDGLTPAREIALPNHKHYYTPAWSPDGKKILYTDTDLKLWVLDVATAQAKIVGEDPWMVPARTMNPVWSPDSKWIAYVKHLNSLYKVIVAYNLETGRAQQITDGLADAAWPAFDASGKYLWFLASTDFGLKSQWLDMTNYDHDENFGLYFAILNKSDASPFLPESDEETGAPAPAAGAGGRGGRGGAGGEAADAAAAPPTNRITPNVSIDSDGLQSRIIAVPGIAERQYTRLAAGVAGTVFFAEAIPATGTGGGGGRGGAGGGQTVHRFQLRDRRATPFLTGVADYEVSADGRKLLYRTGGGGGPAAGAGAGPAMFIVDADRLVPAAGAGRLNATLRTYVDPKAEFKQIFAEAWRNQRDYLYVPNMHGSDWPRMRTMYGALLPSVMHRADLNYLIDMMGSEIAVGHSYVRGGDIPAVTPTNGGQLGADFVIDQGRYKITKIYDNESWNTDLRAPLAVPGVDVRVGDYVIAVNGEELRTPDNLFRMLDGTAGKQTVLTVNTTPTAVGARHVTVIPVANDQGLRARAWIEHNRRVVDSLSKGTLAYVYIPNTGQPGYTSFNRYYFAQQDRKGAIIDERFNGGGSAADYIIDVLQRDFDGYFNNVAGDRMPFTSPAAGIWGPKVMIINEMAGSGGDLMPWMFHYRKIGTLVGKRTWGGLVHTADTPTFIDGGSAIAPRGGFFRRDDKWDVENVGQAPDIDVENWPKDVAAGHDPQLERAVAEALKQLAAKPVERATREPPSPTWGKRLKPLP
;
A
#
# COMPACT_ATOMS: atom_id res chain seq x y z
N THR A 1 -4.04 5.66 -27.94
CA THR A 1 -4.41 4.66 -26.91
C THR A 1 -5.22 5.28 -25.80
N ARG A 2 -6.20 4.56 -25.28
CA ARG A 2 -7.02 4.93 -24.14
C ARG A 2 -7.13 3.75 -23.18
N GLU A 3 -6.79 3.95 -21.92
CA GLU A 3 -6.84 2.90 -20.89
C GLU A 3 -8.16 2.87 -20.12
N THR A 4 -8.94 3.94 -20.17
CA THR A 4 -9.99 4.22 -19.19
C THR A 4 -11.43 3.96 -19.60
N ASN A 5 -11.72 3.71 -20.88
CA ASN A 5 -13.10 3.53 -21.36
C ASN A 5 -13.51 2.06 -21.60
N GLY A 6 -12.65 1.11 -21.24
CA GLY A 6 -12.96 -0.31 -21.33
C GLY A 6 -13.56 -0.83 -20.02
N PRO A 7 -14.22 -1.99 -20.06
CA PRO A 7 -14.69 -2.67 -18.86
C PRO A 7 -13.54 -3.24 -18.02
N THR A 8 -12.36 -3.36 -18.62
CA THR A 8 -11.14 -3.88 -18.00
C THR A 8 -10.03 -2.83 -18.13
N PRO A 9 -9.00 -2.85 -17.28
CA PRO A 9 -7.89 -1.91 -17.34
C PRO A 9 -6.92 -2.22 -18.50
N ALA A 10 -7.45 -2.49 -19.69
CA ALA A 10 -6.67 -2.84 -20.87
C ALA A 10 -6.71 -1.71 -21.91
N PRO A 11 -5.54 -1.29 -22.44
CA PRO A 11 -5.47 -0.24 -23.44
C PRO A 11 -6.09 -0.69 -24.76
N LYS A 12 -6.69 0.27 -25.51
CA LYS A 12 -7.22 0.08 -26.85
C LYS A 12 -6.79 1.20 -27.77
N PHE A 13 -6.78 0.92 -29.08
CA PHE A 13 -6.66 1.97 -30.10
C PHE A 13 -8.03 2.54 -30.47
N TYR A 14 -8.03 3.84 -30.68
CA TYR A 14 -9.16 4.59 -31.19
C TYR A 14 -8.71 5.45 -32.36
N THR A 15 -9.60 5.65 -33.32
CA THR A 15 -9.49 6.69 -34.33
C THR A 15 -10.42 7.84 -33.99
N VAL A 16 -10.01 9.05 -34.31
CA VAL A 16 -10.83 10.25 -34.18
C VAL A 16 -10.65 11.09 -35.46
N PRO A 17 -11.72 11.64 -36.03
CA PRO A 17 -11.60 12.54 -37.17
C PRO A 17 -10.76 13.76 -36.82
N ALA A 18 -9.88 14.21 -37.72
CA ALA A 18 -9.04 15.39 -37.49
C ALA A 18 -9.87 16.68 -37.26
N ALA A 19 -11.09 16.72 -37.78
CA ALA A 19 -12.05 17.81 -37.58
C ALA A 19 -12.82 17.76 -36.24
N GLY A 20 -12.53 16.77 -35.38
CA GLY A 20 -13.25 16.54 -34.12
C GLY A 20 -14.41 15.55 -34.27
N GLY A 21 -15.05 15.23 -33.15
CA GLY A 21 -16.12 14.24 -33.07
C GLY A 21 -15.83 13.17 -32.03
N VAL A 22 -16.61 12.08 -32.05
CA VAL A 22 -16.44 10.94 -31.16
C VAL A 22 -15.35 10.02 -31.71
N GLU A 23 -14.52 9.52 -30.80
CA GLU A 23 -13.56 8.49 -31.11
C GLU A 23 -14.27 7.15 -31.38
N GLU A 24 -13.74 6.39 -32.34
CA GLU A 24 -14.19 5.04 -32.69
C GLU A 24 -13.13 4.02 -32.31
N ALA A 25 -13.52 2.97 -31.56
CA ALA A 25 -12.60 1.90 -31.20
C ALA A 25 -12.17 1.11 -32.41
N MET A 26 -10.87 0.91 -32.58
CA MET A 26 -10.34 0.02 -33.58
C MET A 26 -10.64 -1.46 -33.21
N PRO A 27 -10.71 -2.38 -34.19
CA PRO A 27 -11.18 -3.75 -33.97
C PRO A 27 -10.17 -4.68 -33.28
N MET A 28 -9.26 -4.13 -32.47
CA MET A 28 -8.36 -4.89 -31.62
C MET A 28 -8.90 -4.96 -30.19
N PRO A 29 -8.95 -6.15 -29.55
CA PRO A 29 -9.49 -6.29 -28.19
C PRO A 29 -8.67 -5.52 -27.17
N ARG A 30 -7.34 -5.52 -27.36
CA ARG A 30 -6.35 -4.78 -26.57
C ARG A 30 -5.23 -4.34 -27.51
N ALA A 31 -4.73 -3.13 -27.34
CA ALA A 31 -3.65 -2.61 -28.16
C ALA A 31 -2.94 -1.44 -27.46
N PHE A 32 -1.61 -1.48 -27.49
CA PHE A 32 -0.73 -0.46 -26.91
C PHE A 32 0.47 -0.24 -27.84
N GLN A 33 1.07 0.96 -27.84
CA GLN A 33 2.26 1.29 -28.63
C GLN A 33 2.21 0.70 -30.07
N GLY A 34 1.48 1.31 -30.95
CA GLY A 34 1.34 0.81 -32.31
C GLY A 34 1.55 1.86 -33.38
N ARG A 35 1.91 1.38 -34.57
CA ARG A 35 2.11 2.19 -35.77
C ARG A 35 1.35 1.60 -36.95
N ILE A 36 0.69 2.44 -37.69
CA ILE A 36 0.03 2.07 -38.93
C ILE A 36 1.08 1.97 -40.05
N SER A 37 0.97 0.96 -40.90
CA SER A 37 1.84 0.79 -42.07
C SER A 37 1.72 1.97 -43.05
N PRO A 38 2.77 2.28 -43.82
CA PRO A 38 2.74 3.41 -44.78
C PRO A 38 1.60 3.37 -45.78
N ASP A 39 1.09 2.19 -46.14
CA ASP A 39 -0.05 2.01 -47.02
C ASP A 39 -1.43 2.08 -46.33
N GLY A 40 -1.44 2.31 -45.00
CA GLY A 40 -2.64 2.45 -44.19
C GLY A 40 -3.44 1.16 -43.96
N LYS A 41 -2.93 -0.01 -44.34
CA LYS A 41 -3.69 -1.26 -44.32
C LYS A 41 -3.44 -2.13 -43.10
N ARG A 42 -2.28 -2.02 -42.49
CA ARG A 42 -1.85 -2.85 -41.35
C ARG A 42 -1.45 -2.01 -40.16
N VAL A 43 -1.52 -2.60 -38.97
CA VAL A 43 -1.03 -2.02 -37.71
C VAL A 43 -0.05 -3.00 -37.07
N ALA A 44 1.15 -2.54 -36.76
CA ALA A 44 2.08 -3.26 -35.90
C ALA A 44 1.93 -2.70 -34.46
N TYR A 45 1.74 -3.56 -33.46
CA TYR A 45 1.45 -3.12 -32.10
C TYR A 45 1.80 -4.16 -31.03
N ARG A 46 1.90 -3.70 -29.78
CA ARG A 46 1.86 -4.55 -28.59
C ARG A 46 0.43 -4.70 -28.09
N MET A 47 0.12 -5.86 -27.51
CA MET A 47 -1.20 -6.12 -26.95
C MET A 47 -1.37 -5.50 -25.56
N ASN A 48 -0.33 -5.48 -24.75
CA ASN A 48 -0.36 -5.02 -23.35
C ASN A 48 0.57 -3.84 -23.14
N ASN A 49 0.18 -2.89 -22.24
CA ASN A 49 1.17 -2.09 -21.55
C ASN A 49 1.97 -2.99 -20.61
N SER A 50 3.19 -2.61 -20.31
CA SER A 50 4.00 -3.22 -19.28
C SER A 50 3.81 -2.42 -17.98
N TRP A 51 3.62 -3.08 -16.85
CA TRP A 51 3.66 -2.39 -15.56
C TRP A 51 5.08 -1.93 -15.25
N ASP A 52 6.06 -2.65 -15.81
CA ASP A 52 7.47 -2.49 -15.55
C ASP A 52 8.23 -2.54 -16.87
N GLU A 53 8.08 -1.46 -17.66
CA GLU A 53 8.66 -1.39 -19.01
C GLU A 53 10.19 -1.46 -19.00
N GLU A 54 10.79 -0.99 -17.92
CA GLU A 54 12.23 -0.87 -17.79
C GLU A 54 12.94 -2.18 -17.42
N ARG A 55 12.21 -3.26 -17.13
CA ARG A 55 12.81 -4.50 -16.66
C ARG A 55 13.34 -5.37 -17.78
N ARG A 56 14.64 -5.42 -17.87
CA ARG A 56 15.41 -6.34 -18.72
C ARG A 56 15.23 -7.78 -18.24
N ASN A 57 15.14 -8.73 -19.18
CA ASN A 57 15.10 -10.18 -18.89
C ASN A 57 13.96 -10.66 -17.99
N TYR A 58 12.92 -9.88 -17.81
CA TYR A 58 11.72 -10.33 -17.12
C TYR A 58 10.88 -11.18 -18.07
N ARG A 59 10.59 -12.44 -17.72
CA ARG A 59 10.02 -13.48 -18.60
C ARG A 59 8.60 -13.90 -18.22
N GLY A 60 7.88 -13.13 -17.45
CA GLY A 60 6.50 -13.38 -17.09
C GLY A 60 5.52 -13.25 -18.27
N GLY A 61 4.25 -13.55 -18.03
CA GLY A 61 3.21 -13.64 -19.06
C GLY A 61 2.93 -12.36 -19.85
N LYS A 62 3.34 -11.19 -19.35
CA LYS A 62 3.25 -9.91 -20.07
C LYS A 62 4.21 -9.81 -21.27
N ASN A 63 5.23 -10.63 -21.34
CA ASN A 63 6.06 -10.74 -22.52
C ASN A 63 5.21 -11.31 -23.66
N ARG A 64 5.07 -10.53 -24.70
CA ARG A 64 4.27 -10.88 -25.89
C ARG A 64 5.01 -10.44 -27.14
N PRO A 65 4.85 -11.15 -28.27
CA PRO A 65 5.41 -10.73 -29.52
C PRO A 65 4.71 -9.46 -30.05
N ILE A 66 5.36 -8.75 -30.94
CA ILE A 66 4.70 -7.73 -31.77
C ILE A 66 3.66 -8.41 -32.66
N TRP A 67 2.46 -7.88 -32.68
CA TRP A 67 1.40 -8.28 -33.58
C TRP A 67 1.28 -7.32 -34.75
N ILE A 68 1.10 -7.86 -35.93
CA ILE A 68 0.88 -7.13 -37.20
C ILE A 68 -0.47 -7.59 -37.73
N VAL A 69 -1.47 -6.71 -37.68
CA VAL A 69 -2.85 -7.02 -38.07
C VAL A 69 -3.24 -6.28 -39.33
N ASP A 70 -3.84 -6.99 -40.28
CA ASP A 70 -4.54 -6.39 -41.42
C ASP A 70 -5.86 -5.78 -40.94
N LEU A 71 -6.06 -4.47 -41.15
CA LEU A 71 -7.21 -3.72 -40.62
C LEU A 71 -8.55 -4.11 -41.27
N LYS A 72 -8.51 -4.78 -42.44
CA LYS A 72 -9.72 -5.20 -43.16
C LYS A 72 -10.12 -6.64 -42.84
N THR A 73 -9.15 -7.55 -42.85
CA THR A 73 -9.42 -9.01 -42.69
C THR A 73 -9.24 -9.47 -41.24
N LEU A 74 -8.55 -8.69 -40.42
CA LEU A 74 -8.11 -8.99 -39.06
C LEU A 74 -7.20 -10.22 -38.95
N ASP A 75 -6.59 -10.60 -40.10
CA ASP A 75 -5.57 -11.64 -40.10
C ASP A 75 -4.31 -11.13 -39.40
N LEU A 76 -3.66 -12.00 -38.64
CA LEU A 76 -2.55 -11.67 -37.75
C LEU A 76 -1.25 -12.32 -38.23
N GLU A 77 -0.20 -11.54 -38.22
CA GLU A 77 1.19 -11.96 -38.44
C GLU A 77 2.04 -11.51 -37.23
N SER A 78 3.10 -12.24 -36.89
CA SER A 78 4.01 -11.93 -35.84
C SER A 78 5.46 -12.26 -36.24
N PRO A 79 6.47 -11.45 -35.88
CA PRO A 79 7.86 -11.85 -35.97
C PRO A 79 8.12 -13.14 -35.16
N PRO A 80 9.11 -13.97 -35.54
CA PRO A 80 9.55 -15.09 -34.69
C PRO A 80 9.90 -14.64 -33.28
N TRP A 81 9.33 -15.30 -32.27
CA TRP A 81 9.41 -14.88 -30.85
C TRP A 81 10.09 -15.96 -30.01
N LYS A 82 10.85 -15.54 -28.98
CA LYS A 82 11.63 -16.40 -28.06
C LYS A 82 11.34 -16.11 -26.59
N ASP A 83 10.10 -15.79 -26.23
CA ASP A 83 9.72 -15.34 -24.89
C ASP A 83 10.45 -14.04 -24.47
N SER A 84 10.76 -13.20 -25.44
CA SER A 84 11.44 -11.92 -25.29
C SER A 84 10.44 -10.79 -24.99
N LYS A 85 10.94 -9.69 -24.44
CA LYS A 85 10.20 -8.45 -24.31
C LYS A 85 10.34 -7.67 -25.62
N ASP A 86 9.34 -7.77 -26.50
CA ASP A 86 9.32 -7.09 -27.80
C ASP A 86 8.45 -5.82 -27.70
N MET A 87 9.01 -4.65 -28.06
CA MET A 87 8.40 -3.33 -27.78
C MET A 87 8.59 -2.35 -28.94
N GLU A 88 7.88 -1.21 -28.88
CA GLU A 88 8.05 -0.03 -29.74
C GLU A 88 8.13 -0.34 -31.25
N PRO A 89 7.10 -0.97 -31.83
CA PRO A 89 7.14 -1.24 -33.28
C PRO A 89 7.04 0.04 -34.09
N ALA A 90 7.90 0.17 -35.11
CA ALA A 90 7.91 1.27 -36.07
C ALA A 90 8.03 0.76 -37.51
N TRP A 91 7.32 1.38 -38.46
CA TRP A 91 7.32 0.99 -39.87
C TRP A 91 8.28 1.83 -40.70
N LEU A 92 9.07 1.16 -41.53
CA LEU A 92 9.78 1.80 -42.63
C LEU A 92 9.64 0.97 -43.90
N GLY A 93 8.83 1.42 -44.84
CA GLY A 93 8.44 0.60 -46.00
C GLY A 93 7.72 -0.69 -45.58
N ASP A 94 8.27 -1.84 -46.01
CA ASP A 94 7.75 -3.17 -45.69
C ASP A 94 8.38 -3.79 -44.44
N VAL A 95 9.27 -3.07 -43.77
CA VAL A 95 10.00 -3.53 -42.59
C VAL A 95 9.42 -2.94 -41.33
N VAL A 96 9.20 -3.78 -40.32
CA VAL A 96 8.87 -3.38 -38.95
C VAL A 96 10.14 -3.44 -38.07
N TYR A 97 10.56 -2.31 -37.55
CA TYR A 97 11.63 -2.22 -36.55
C TYR A 97 10.99 -2.28 -35.17
N PHE A 98 11.65 -2.90 -34.22
CA PHE A 98 11.18 -3.00 -32.84
C PHE A 98 12.34 -3.25 -31.87
N ILE A 99 12.12 -2.98 -30.59
CA ILE A 99 13.08 -3.26 -29.53
C ILE A 99 12.85 -4.67 -29.01
N SER A 100 13.92 -5.43 -28.78
CA SER A 100 13.83 -6.77 -28.20
C SER A 100 15.05 -7.09 -27.33
N ASP A 101 14.80 -7.74 -26.18
CA ASP A 101 15.85 -8.24 -25.25
C ASP A 101 16.14 -9.74 -25.45
N ARG A 102 15.86 -10.29 -26.64
CA ARG A 102 15.99 -11.72 -26.95
C ARG A 102 17.39 -12.30 -26.81
N ASP A 103 18.40 -11.44 -26.86
CA ASP A 103 19.82 -11.80 -26.67
C ASP A 103 20.43 -11.14 -25.42
N GLY A 104 19.60 -10.73 -24.45
CA GLY A 104 19.99 -10.19 -23.15
C GLY A 104 19.78 -8.69 -23.02
N VAL A 105 20.58 -7.87 -23.69
CA VAL A 105 20.40 -6.40 -23.73
C VAL A 105 19.37 -6.05 -24.79
N ALA A 106 18.45 -5.14 -24.47
CA ALA A 106 17.45 -4.70 -25.43
C ALA A 106 18.08 -3.91 -26.58
N ASN A 107 17.97 -4.44 -27.78
CA ASN A 107 18.52 -3.90 -29.03
C ASN A 107 17.42 -3.68 -30.07
N VAL A 108 17.73 -2.91 -31.12
CA VAL A 108 16.84 -2.75 -32.27
C VAL A 108 16.91 -3.99 -33.15
N TRP A 109 15.76 -4.53 -33.49
CA TRP A 109 15.55 -5.63 -34.42
C TRP A 109 14.67 -5.20 -35.59
N SER A 110 14.75 -5.90 -36.73
CA SER A 110 13.93 -5.65 -37.89
C SER A 110 13.26 -6.92 -38.39
N TYR A 111 12.02 -6.79 -38.82
CA TYR A 111 11.25 -7.87 -39.44
C TYR A 111 10.69 -7.41 -40.78
N ASP A 112 11.18 -8.00 -41.87
CA ASP A 112 10.67 -7.76 -43.23
C ASP A 112 9.39 -8.57 -43.45
N THR A 113 8.27 -7.91 -43.63
CA THR A 113 6.95 -8.54 -43.74
C THR A 113 6.74 -9.25 -45.05
N LYS A 114 7.56 -9.01 -46.09
CA LYS A 114 7.52 -9.72 -47.38
C LYS A 114 8.39 -10.97 -47.37
N SER A 115 9.65 -10.82 -47.02
CA SER A 115 10.59 -11.95 -47.02
C SER A 115 10.50 -12.80 -45.74
N LYS A 116 9.79 -12.33 -44.69
CA LYS A 116 9.67 -12.95 -43.35
C LYS A 116 11.00 -13.08 -42.64
N LYS A 117 11.99 -12.27 -42.98
CA LYS A 117 13.33 -12.29 -42.38
C LYS A 117 13.36 -11.43 -41.14
N LEU A 118 13.84 -12.02 -40.08
CA LEU A 118 14.19 -11.33 -38.82
C LEU A 118 15.70 -11.08 -38.80
N ALA A 119 16.12 -9.86 -38.36
CA ALA A 119 17.55 -9.52 -38.28
C ALA A 119 17.77 -8.56 -37.09
N GLN A 120 18.92 -8.72 -36.42
CA GLN A 120 19.40 -7.75 -35.45
C GLN A 120 19.98 -6.53 -36.20
N VAL A 121 19.69 -5.33 -35.68
CA VAL A 121 20.10 -4.05 -36.30
C VAL A 121 21.19 -3.36 -35.49
N THR A 122 21.08 -3.38 -34.16
CA THR A 122 22.08 -2.85 -33.22
C THR A 122 22.63 -3.95 -32.31
N ASP A 123 23.84 -3.77 -31.77
CA ASP A 123 24.53 -4.77 -30.93
C ASP A 123 25.15 -4.10 -29.68
N TYR A 124 24.31 -3.42 -28.90
CA TYR A 124 24.74 -2.84 -27.62
C TYR A 124 24.84 -3.93 -26.55
N SER A 125 25.81 -3.80 -25.65
CA SER A 125 26.11 -4.75 -24.58
C SER A 125 26.07 -4.14 -23.17
N ASP A 126 25.77 -2.83 -23.10
CA ASP A 126 25.73 -2.07 -21.85
C ASP A 126 24.30 -1.60 -21.50
N TYR A 127 23.87 -0.45 -22.02
CA TYR A 127 22.53 0.08 -21.80
C TYR A 127 21.54 -0.42 -22.84
N ASP A 128 20.30 -0.64 -22.42
CA ASP A 128 19.19 -0.97 -23.30
C ASP A 128 18.84 0.17 -24.23
N VAL A 129 18.38 -0.15 -25.43
CA VAL A 129 17.57 0.74 -26.23
C VAL A 129 16.20 0.85 -25.59
N LYS A 130 15.69 2.07 -25.37
CA LYS A 130 14.47 2.36 -24.61
C LYS A 130 13.28 2.77 -25.46
N THR A 131 13.47 3.64 -26.38
CA THR A 131 12.42 4.12 -27.28
C THR A 131 12.85 4.00 -28.73
N LEU A 132 11.89 3.85 -29.66
CA LEU A 132 12.17 3.70 -31.07
C LEU A 132 11.04 4.31 -31.91
N ASP A 133 11.41 5.01 -32.97
CA ASP A 133 10.50 5.38 -34.06
C ASP A 133 11.23 5.33 -35.43
N ALA A 134 10.49 5.40 -36.53
CA ALA A 134 11.07 5.34 -37.85
C ALA A 134 10.34 6.26 -38.83
N GLY A 135 11.09 6.87 -39.74
CA GLY A 135 10.54 7.74 -40.77
C GLY A 135 11.65 8.30 -41.68
N ALA A 136 11.26 8.84 -42.84
CA ALA A 136 12.18 9.51 -43.75
C ALA A 136 13.45 8.71 -44.17
N GLY A 137 13.40 7.38 -44.09
CA GLY A 137 14.53 6.51 -44.40
C GLY A 137 15.48 6.21 -43.22
N ALA A 138 15.17 6.71 -42.04
CA ALA A 138 15.96 6.48 -40.81
C ALA A 138 15.13 5.80 -39.71
N VAL A 139 15.84 5.20 -38.78
CA VAL A 139 15.34 4.72 -37.51
C VAL A 139 15.98 5.56 -36.42
N VAL A 140 15.17 6.12 -35.52
CA VAL A 140 15.65 6.90 -34.38
C VAL A 140 15.34 6.16 -33.09
N PHE A 141 16.26 6.17 -32.14
CA PHE A 141 16.07 5.48 -30.85
C PHE A 141 16.88 6.13 -29.74
N GLU A 142 16.50 5.88 -28.51
CA GLU A 142 17.25 6.29 -27.32
C GLU A 142 18.12 5.14 -26.83
N GLN A 143 19.41 5.42 -26.54
CA GLN A 143 20.34 4.51 -25.89
C GLN A 143 21.30 5.32 -25.00
N ALA A 144 21.49 4.87 -23.76
CA ALA A 144 22.35 5.53 -22.77
C ALA A 144 22.04 7.04 -22.56
N GLY A 145 20.76 7.44 -22.70
CA GLY A 145 20.31 8.83 -22.57
C GLY A 145 20.60 9.72 -23.78
N TYR A 146 21.04 9.17 -24.91
CA TYR A 146 21.26 9.88 -26.17
C TYR A 146 20.25 9.45 -27.23
N ILE A 147 19.90 10.37 -28.11
CA ILE A 147 19.16 10.06 -29.32
C ILE A 147 20.13 9.63 -30.43
N HIS A 148 19.88 8.48 -31.00
CA HIS A 148 20.61 7.90 -32.11
C HIS A 148 19.75 7.93 -33.37
N GLU A 149 20.36 8.24 -34.51
CA GLU A 149 19.77 8.12 -35.83
C GLU A 149 20.56 7.10 -36.65
N LEU A 150 19.86 6.10 -37.16
CA LEU A 150 20.39 5.03 -38.00
C LEU A 150 19.79 5.15 -39.40
N ASP A 151 20.60 5.40 -40.42
CA ASP A 151 20.17 5.34 -41.81
C ASP A 151 19.87 3.89 -42.20
N ALA A 152 18.61 3.60 -42.48
CA ALA A 152 18.15 2.24 -42.71
C ALA A 152 18.75 1.57 -43.96
N LYS A 153 19.23 2.36 -44.95
CA LYS A 153 19.81 1.85 -46.19
C LYS A 153 21.29 1.51 -46.05
N SER A 154 22.05 2.36 -45.42
CA SER A 154 23.51 2.21 -45.24
C SER A 154 23.90 1.49 -43.95
N GLY A 155 23.00 1.42 -42.96
CA GLY A 155 23.30 0.92 -41.62
C GLY A 155 24.22 1.84 -40.81
N LYS A 156 24.46 3.07 -41.28
CA LYS A 156 25.29 4.02 -40.54
C LYS A 156 24.50 4.69 -39.43
N GLU A 157 25.06 4.67 -38.26
CA GLU A 157 24.50 5.27 -37.04
C GLU A 157 25.29 6.51 -36.63
N HIS A 158 24.62 7.51 -36.06
CA HIS A 158 25.22 8.63 -35.39
C HIS A 158 24.36 9.15 -34.22
N ILE A 159 25.03 9.75 -33.22
CA ILE A 159 24.34 10.41 -32.10
C ILE A 159 23.86 11.78 -32.56
N VAL A 160 22.59 12.07 -32.34
CA VAL A 160 22.00 13.38 -32.62
C VAL A 160 22.43 14.36 -31.52
N LYS A 161 23.23 15.33 -31.88
CA LYS A 161 23.69 16.33 -30.92
C LYS A 161 22.58 17.33 -30.64
N ILE A 162 22.03 17.26 -29.43
CA ILE A 162 20.96 18.13 -28.96
C ILE A 162 21.53 19.07 -27.89
N THR A 163 21.22 20.35 -28.00
CA THR A 163 21.51 21.34 -26.98
C THR A 163 20.18 21.94 -26.50
N ALA A 164 19.91 21.82 -25.21
CA ALA A 164 18.80 22.50 -24.57
C ALA A 164 19.33 23.62 -23.68
N SER A 165 18.74 24.78 -23.80
CA SER A 165 19.04 25.93 -22.91
C SER A 165 17.73 26.41 -22.26
N GLY A 166 17.84 26.74 -20.96
CA GLY A 166 16.69 27.22 -20.17
C GLY A 166 17.13 27.54 -18.76
N ASP A 167 16.28 28.24 -18.02
CA ASP A 167 16.57 28.64 -16.64
C ASP A 167 16.43 27.47 -15.65
N PHE A 168 15.64 26.44 -15.99
CA PHE A 168 15.40 25.24 -15.16
C PHE A 168 15.14 25.60 -13.68
N PRO A 169 14.12 26.40 -13.37
CA PRO A 169 13.90 26.95 -12.02
C PRO A 169 13.76 25.89 -10.93
N TRP A 170 13.29 24.70 -11.28
CA TRP A 170 13.21 23.55 -10.36
C TRP A 170 14.58 22.95 -10.01
N MET A 171 15.65 23.29 -10.76
CA MET A 171 17.02 22.87 -10.48
C MET A 171 17.83 23.93 -9.72
N MET A 172 17.27 25.10 -9.50
CA MET A 172 17.92 26.19 -8.76
C MET A 172 17.83 25.93 -7.26
N PRO A 173 18.93 26.07 -6.51
CA PRO A 173 18.89 26.03 -5.06
C PRO A 173 17.91 27.06 -4.50
N GLN A 174 17.05 26.67 -3.58
CA GLN A 174 15.96 27.51 -3.08
C GLN A 174 15.53 27.14 -1.66
N TRP A 175 14.98 28.14 -0.94
CA TRP A 175 14.30 27.88 0.32
C TRP A 175 12.94 27.23 0.11
N LYS A 176 12.72 26.08 0.75
CA LYS A 176 11.41 25.37 0.74
C LYS A 176 10.82 25.30 2.13
N ASP A 177 9.50 25.47 2.23
CA ASP A 177 8.73 25.12 3.41
C ASP A 177 8.54 23.58 3.42
N VAL A 178 9.00 22.96 4.50
CA VAL A 178 8.95 21.49 4.68
C VAL A 178 8.07 21.07 5.86
N SER A 179 7.25 21.99 6.38
CA SER A 179 6.38 21.77 7.54
C SER A 179 5.39 20.61 7.34
N ALA A 180 4.99 20.35 6.08
CA ALA A 180 4.13 19.21 5.71
C ALA A 180 4.90 17.88 5.56
N ARG A 181 6.22 17.88 5.65
CA ARG A 181 7.10 16.73 5.40
C ARG A 181 7.69 16.12 6.68
N ILE A 182 7.05 16.34 7.82
CA ILE A 182 7.51 15.77 9.10
C ILE A 182 7.32 14.24 9.04
N ALA A 183 8.42 13.49 9.11
CA ALA A 183 8.45 12.04 9.08
C ALA A 183 8.48 11.44 10.50
N SER A 184 9.35 11.95 11.38
CA SER A 184 9.48 11.50 12.77
C SER A 184 9.54 12.69 13.73
N MET A 185 9.27 12.44 15.02
CA MET A 185 9.29 13.48 16.05
C MET A 185 9.77 12.91 17.40
N ALA A 186 10.41 13.76 18.20
CA ALA A 186 10.88 13.43 19.53
C ALA A 186 10.65 14.60 20.50
N LEU A 187 10.17 14.29 21.74
CA LEU A 187 9.93 15.29 22.77
C LEU A 187 11.11 15.40 23.72
N SER A 188 11.58 16.61 24.00
CA SER A 188 12.63 16.84 25.01
C SER A 188 12.19 16.34 26.40
N PRO A 189 13.14 15.93 27.30
CA PRO A 189 12.81 15.23 28.54
C PRO A 189 11.80 15.94 29.46
N THR A 190 11.70 17.25 29.36
CA THR A 190 10.76 18.07 30.15
C THR A 190 9.70 18.76 29.29
N GLY A 191 9.61 18.42 28.01
CA GLY A 191 8.63 18.97 27.06
C GLY A 191 8.86 20.44 26.66
N LYS A 192 10.07 20.97 26.79
CA LYS A 192 10.38 22.37 26.40
C LYS A 192 10.61 22.56 24.93
N ARG A 193 11.02 21.51 24.20
CA ARG A 193 11.23 21.51 22.76
C ARG A 193 10.79 20.20 22.16
N ALA A 194 10.33 20.22 20.93
CA ALA A 194 10.23 19.05 20.07
C ALA A 194 11.41 19.01 19.09
N ALA A 195 11.94 17.84 18.78
CA ALA A 195 12.79 17.61 17.62
C ALA A 195 11.96 16.93 16.55
N VAL A 196 12.16 17.26 15.29
CA VAL A 196 11.46 16.63 14.17
C VAL A 196 12.42 16.40 13.01
N GLU A 197 12.18 15.32 12.28
CA GLU A 197 12.76 15.06 10.98
C GLU A 197 11.82 15.62 9.91
N ALA A 198 12.33 16.46 9.04
CA ALA A 198 11.57 16.92 7.88
C ALA A 198 12.50 17.08 6.68
N ARG A 199 12.21 16.35 5.59
CA ARG A 199 13.00 16.35 4.35
C ARG A 199 14.49 16.01 4.58
N GLY A 200 14.78 15.03 5.43
CA GLY A 200 16.15 14.62 5.72
C GLY A 200 16.95 15.62 6.58
N GLU A 201 16.29 16.56 7.24
CA GLU A 201 16.89 17.52 8.15
C GLU A 201 16.29 17.40 9.55
N ILE A 202 17.10 17.65 10.59
CA ILE A 202 16.62 17.68 11.97
C ILE A 202 16.36 19.12 12.40
N PHE A 203 15.13 19.37 12.83
CA PHE A 203 14.71 20.66 13.37
C PHE A 203 14.39 20.54 14.86
N THR A 204 14.61 21.62 15.62
CA THR A 204 14.09 21.76 16.98
C THR A 204 13.10 22.90 17.06
N ILE A 205 11.95 22.65 17.70
CA ILE A 205 10.80 23.57 17.78
C ILE A 205 10.55 23.86 19.24
N PRO A 206 10.59 25.14 19.71
CA PRO A 206 10.31 25.47 21.11
C PRO A 206 8.83 25.35 21.43
N ALA A 207 8.51 24.96 22.66
CA ALA A 207 7.14 24.93 23.16
C ALA A 207 6.56 26.34 23.38
N ASP A 208 7.38 27.29 23.84
CA ASP A 208 6.96 28.65 24.19
C ASP A 208 7.98 29.73 23.76
N LYS A 209 9.21 29.67 24.22
CA LYS A 209 10.21 30.75 24.02
C LYS A 209 11.33 30.31 23.04
N GLY A 210 11.69 31.20 22.13
CA GLY A 210 12.75 31.01 21.14
C GLY A 210 12.22 30.68 19.75
N ASP A 211 13.13 30.40 18.82
CA ASP A 211 12.82 30.14 17.41
C ASP A 211 12.99 28.67 17.04
N VAL A 212 12.36 28.30 15.92
CA VAL A 212 12.63 27.05 15.22
C VAL A 212 14.08 27.09 14.73
N ARG A 213 14.78 25.97 14.90
CA ARG A 213 16.17 25.83 14.46
C ARG A 213 16.28 24.60 13.56
N ASN A 214 16.82 24.78 12.35
CA ASN A 214 17.36 23.68 11.57
C ASN A 214 18.73 23.32 12.19
N LEU A 215 18.85 22.15 12.79
CA LEU A 215 20.05 21.72 13.50
C LEU A 215 21.13 21.27 12.53
N THR A 216 20.77 20.49 11.52
CA THR A 216 21.70 19.81 10.62
C THR A 216 22.08 20.67 9.41
N ASN A 217 21.12 21.37 8.82
CA ASN A 217 21.30 22.28 7.69
C ASN A 217 22.20 21.70 6.58
N SER A 218 21.89 20.49 6.12
CA SER A 218 22.73 19.63 5.29
C SER A 218 22.00 19.15 4.03
N SER A 219 21.78 20.06 3.06
CA SER A 219 21.24 19.66 1.76
C SER A 219 22.11 18.57 1.10
N GLY A 220 21.49 17.44 0.72
CA GLY A 220 22.20 16.33 0.06
C GLY A 220 22.65 15.21 0.98
N SER A 221 22.17 15.20 2.22
CA SER A 221 22.21 14.04 3.13
C SER A 221 20.84 13.78 3.73
N ALA A 222 20.65 12.61 4.32
CA ALA A 222 19.42 12.23 4.99
C ALA A 222 19.68 12.03 6.47
N GLU A 223 19.21 12.96 7.30
CA GLU A 223 19.20 12.87 8.74
C GLU A 223 17.84 12.34 9.19
N ARG A 224 17.85 11.26 10.00
CA ARG A 224 16.64 10.50 10.36
C ARG A 224 16.57 10.21 11.84
N ASP A 225 15.33 10.07 12.33
CA ASP A 225 14.99 9.56 13.65
C ASP A 225 15.72 10.31 14.81
N PRO A 226 15.43 11.58 15.08
CA PRO A 226 16.04 12.31 16.20
C PRO A 226 15.61 11.74 17.55
N ALA A 227 16.54 11.67 18.51
CA ALA A 227 16.25 11.29 19.88
C ALA A 227 17.01 12.17 20.88
N TRP A 228 16.34 12.65 21.93
CA TRP A 228 16.92 13.48 22.96
C TRP A 228 17.73 12.69 23.99
N SER A 229 18.89 13.22 24.38
CA SER A 229 19.59 12.75 25.58
C SER A 229 18.74 13.05 26.85
N PRO A 230 18.83 12.23 27.90
CA PRO A 230 17.98 12.40 29.10
C PRO A 230 18.22 13.70 29.87
N ASP A 231 19.35 14.35 29.69
CA ASP A 231 19.66 15.68 30.26
C ASP A 231 19.15 16.83 29.36
N GLY A 232 18.62 16.52 28.19
CA GLY A 232 18.06 17.45 27.21
C GLY A 232 19.10 18.33 26.49
N LYS A 233 20.40 18.03 26.62
CA LYS A 233 21.45 18.86 26.04
C LYS A 233 21.87 18.46 24.65
N GLN A 234 21.66 17.20 24.27
CA GLN A 234 22.10 16.63 23.01
C GLN A 234 20.93 15.90 22.30
N LEU A 235 21.09 15.76 20.98
CA LEU A 235 20.28 14.92 20.12
C LEU A 235 21.17 13.87 19.46
N SER A 236 20.65 12.67 19.30
CA SER A 236 21.22 11.68 18.39
C SER A 236 20.30 11.48 17.20
N TYR A 237 20.87 11.18 16.05
CA TYR A 237 20.17 10.90 14.81
C TYR A 237 21.05 10.06 13.88
N PHE A 238 20.46 9.39 12.89
CA PHE A 238 21.23 8.71 11.84
C PHE A 238 21.40 9.65 10.64
N SER A 239 22.58 9.62 10.01
CA SER A 239 22.84 10.37 8.78
C SER A 239 23.71 9.57 7.81
N ASP A 240 23.43 9.70 6.52
CA ASP A 240 24.22 9.13 5.42
C ASP A 240 25.25 10.10 4.83
N LYS A 241 25.51 11.21 5.49
CA LYS A 241 26.46 12.27 5.07
C LYS A 241 27.87 11.74 4.69
N SER A 242 28.31 10.66 5.32
CA SER A 242 29.58 10.01 5.01
C SER A 242 29.50 8.94 3.91
N GLY A 243 28.36 8.81 3.21
CA GLY A 243 28.08 7.81 2.17
C GLY A 243 27.32 6.58 2.67
N GLU A 244 27.48 6.20 3.94
CA GLU A 244 26.72 5.17 4.64
C GLU A 244 26.13 5.74 5.91
N TYR A 245 25.00 5.16 6.39
CA TYR A 245 24.38 5.61 7.63
C TYR A 245 25.28 5.37 8.83
N LYS A 246 25.46 6.42 9.65
CA LYS A 246 26.14 6.39 10.93
C LYS A 246 25.29 7.10 11.99
N LEU A 247 25.61 6.90 13.25
CA LEU A 247 24.99 7.64 14.36
C LEU A 247 25.75 8.95 14.60
N TYR A 248 25.01 10.04 14.71
CA TYR A 248 25.54 11.35 15.07
C TYR A 248 24.97 11.77 16.42
N ILE A 249 25.78 12.42 17.22
CA ILE A 249 25.39 13.06 18.49
C ILE A 249 25.77 14.52 18.43
N GLU A 250 24.82 15.41 18.60
CA GLU A 250 24.99 16.85 18.45
C GLU A 250 24.37 17.62 19.60
N ALA A 251 24.96 18.76 19.97
CA ALA A 251 24.36 19.67 20.93
C ALA A 251 23.07 20.30 20.39
N GLN A 252 22.04 20.46 21.22
CA GLN A 252 20.74 21.00 20.79
C GLN A 252 20.80 22.42 20.24
N ASP A 253 21.89 23.16 20.50
CA ASP A 253 22.10 24.51 20.01
C ASP A 253 22.79 24.57 18.64
N GLY A 254 23.35 23.44 18.16
CA GLY A 254 24.05 23.34 16.89
C GLY A 254 25.37 24.15 16.83
N LEU A 255 25.91 24.59 17.97
CA LEU A 255 27.12 25.44 18.03
C LEU A 255 28.42 24.65 18.01
N THR A 256 28.35 23.35 18.24
CA THR A 256 29.50 22.45 18.19
C THR A 256 29.31 21.39 17.13
N PRO A 257 30.38 20.99 16.40
CA PRO A 257 30.24 19.92 15.40
C PRO A 257 29.70 18.63 16.01
N ALA A 258 28.81 17.96 15.29
CA ALA A 258 28.28 16.67 15.67
C ALA A 258 29.40 15.60 15.78
N ARG A 259 29.33 14.78 16.83
CA ARG A 259 30.18 13.60 16.97
C ARG A 259 29.65 12.47 16.11
N GLU A 260 30.45 12.03 15.15
CA GLU A 260 30.16 10.87 14.32
C GLU A 260 30.56 9.58 15.04
N ILE A 261 29.71 8.55 14.99
CA ILE A 261 29.95 7.22 15.52
C ILE A 261 29.67 6.19 14.41
N ALA A 262 30.73 5.48 14.01
CA ALA A 262 30.61 4.37 13.07
C ALA A 262 29.84 3.20 13.70
N LEU A 263 28.97 2.59 12.91
CA LEU A 263 28.16 1.44 13.32
C LEU A 263 28.74 0.13 12.76
N PRO A 264 28.45 -1.04 13.37
CA PRO A 264 29.12 -2.31 13.02
C PRO A 264 28.89 -2.82 11.61
N ASN A 265 27.78 -2.45 10.99
CA ASN A 265 27.38 -2.88 9.65
C ASN A 265 26.93 -1.69 8.79
N HIS A 266 26.89 -1.86 7.46
CA HIS A 266 26.41 -0.84 6.53
C HIS A 266 24.96 -1.14 6.19
N LYS A 267 24.03 -0.68 7.04
CA LYS A 267 22.59 -0.93 6.94
C LYS A 267 21.80 0.36 7.14
N HIS A 268 20.51 0.33 6.93
CA HIS A 268 19.61 1.35 7.41
C HIS A 268 19.25 1.06 8.87
N TYR A 269 19.18 2.10 9.69
CA TYR A 269 18.93 2.01 11.13
C TYR A 269 17.68 2.77 11.51
N TYR A 270 17.07 2.40 12.65
CA TYR A 270 15.77 2.92 13.10
C TYR A 270 15.76 3.26 14.57
N THR A 271 15.00 4.29 14.92
CA THR A 271 14.51 4.62 16.26
C THR A 271 15.59 4.55 17.35
N PRO A 272 16.61 5.42 17.33
CA PRO A 272 17.57 5.48 18.41
C PRO A 272 16.88 5.93 19.70
N ALA A 273 17.20 5.31 20.84
CA ALA A 273 16.64 5.71 22.13
C ALA A 273 17.70 5.65 23.24
N TRP A 274 17.89 6.78 23.91
CA TRP A 274 18.84 6.90 25.00
C TRP A 274 18.38 6.14 26.24
N SER A 275 19.31 5.49 26.93
CA SER A 275 19.05 4.99 28.28
C SER A 275 18.78 6.13 29.24
N PRO A 276 17.92 5.97 30.27
CA PRO A 276 17.64 7.02 31.23
C PRO A 276 18.85 7.59 31.99
N ASP A 277 19.94 6.81 32.09
CA ASP A 277 21.22 7.26 32.67
C ASP A 277 22.15 7.99 31.67
N GLY A 278 21.74 8.09 30.41
CA GLY A 278 22.48 8.77 29.33
C GLY A 278 23.76 8.08 28.86
N LYS A 279 24.00 6.83 29.28
CA LYS A 279 25.25 6.15 28.95
C LYS A 279 25.18 5.29 27.70
N LYS A 280 23.97 4.91 27.26
CA LYS A 280 23.75 3.99 26.15
C LYS A 280 22.68 4.48 25.22
N ILE A 281 22.73 4.01 23.95
CA ILE A 281 21.70 4.21 22.95
C ILE A 281 21.32 2.83 22.42
N LEU A 282 20.04 2.49 22.42
CA LEU A 282 19.52 1.35 21.71
C LEU A 282 19.04 1.78 20.31
N TYR A 283 19.09 0.88 19.34
CA TYR A 283 18.55 1.06 17.99
C TYR A 283 18.33 -0.29 17.32
N THR A 284 17.58 -0.30 16.22
CA THR A 284 17.38 -1.50 15.38
C THR A 284 17.92 -1.28 13.97
N ASP A 285 18.21 -2.36 13.24
CA ASP A 285 18.65 -2.33 11.85
C ASP A 285 17.70 -3.07 10.88
N THR A 286 18.04 -3.07 9.60
CA THR A 286 17.25 -3.77 8.57
C THR A 286 17.18 -5.28 8.76
N ASP A 287 18.16 -5.88 9.44
CA ASP A 287 18.20 -7.31 9.72
C ASP A 287 17.44 -7.70 10.99
N LEU A 288 16.63 -6.77 11.53
CA LEU A 288 15.82 -6.93 12.75
C LEU A 288 16.65 -7.26 13.99
N LYS A 289 17.88 -6.76 14.04
CA LYS A 289 18.73 -6.86 15.22
C LYS A 289 18.52 -5.66 16.12
N LEU A 290 18.44 -5.92 17.42
CA LEU A 290 18.39 -4.90 18.46
C LEU A 290 19.80 -4.69 19.03
N TRP A 291 20.30 -3.49 18.88
CA TRP A 291 21.64 -3.09 19.28
C TRP A 291 21.62 -2.18 20.50
N VAL A 292 22.65 -2.28 21.33
CA VAL A 292 22.97 -1.34 22.39
C VAL A 292 24.38 -0.81 22.16
N LEU A 293 24.49 0.50 21.98
CA LEU A 293 25.72 1.26 21.85
C LEU A 293 26.09 1.88 23.21
N ASP A 294 27.32 1.70 23.66
CA ASP A 294 27.91 2.48 24.76
C ASP A 294 28.44 3.81 24.21
N VAL A 295 27.89 4.91 24.70
CA VAL A 295 28.16 6.26 24.15
C VAL A 295 29.62 6.69 24.39
N ALA A 296 30.22 6.28 25.49
CA ALA A 296 31.59 6.68 25.84
C ALA A 296 32.61 5.95 24.97
N THR A 297 32.45 4.63 24.80
CA THR A 297 33.39 3.77 24.07
C THR A 297 33.09 3.61 22.59
N ALA A 298 31.89 4.01 22.15
CA ALA A 298 31.36 3.78 20.81
C ALA A 298 31.29 2.28 20.42
N GLN A 299 31.21 1.38 21.38
CA GLN A 299 31.08 -0.05 21.15
C GLN A 299 29.59 -0.45 21.15
N ALA A 300 29.18 -1.16 20.12
CA ALA A 300 27.80 -1.68 19.99
C ALA A 300 27.77 -3.19 20.14
N LYS A 301 26.72 -3.71 20.76
CA LYS A 301 26.46 -5.16 20.88
C LYS A 301 25.00 -5.47 20.59
N ILE A 302 24.74 -6.64 20.00
CA ILE A 302 23.39 -7.18 19.80
C ILE A 302 22.86 -7.67 21.14
N VAL A 303 21.63 -7.29 21.48
CA VAL A 303 20.93 -7.70 22.71
C VAL A 303 19.61 -8.42 22.42
N GLY A 304 19.18 -8.44 21.17
CA GLY A 304 17.99 -9.14 20.72
C GLY A 304 17.90 -9.18 19.21
N GLU A 305 17.00 -10.00 18.73
CA GLU A 305 16.65 -10.10 17.31
C GLU A 305 15.20 -10.54 17.15
N ASP A 306 14.58 -10.16 16.04
CA ASP A 306 13.27 -10.66 15.66
C ASP A 306 13.40 -11.49 14.38
N PRO A 307 12.93 -12.75 14.33
CA PRO A 307 13.05 -13.59 13.15
C PRO A 307 12.06 -13.21 12.04
N TRP A 308 11.07 -12.35 12.32
CA TRP A 308 9.97 -12.06 11.41
C TRP A 308 9.59 -10.58 11.37
N MET A 309 9.34 -10.06 10.18
CA MET A 309 9.11 -8.64 9.97
C MET A 309 7.76 -8.31 9.30
N VAL A 310 7.10 -9.29 8.71
CA VAL A 310 5.87 -9.05 7.93
C VAL A 310 4.65 -8.97 8.86
N PRO A 311 3.75 -8.02 8.68
CA PRO A 311 3.69 -6.99 7.64
C PRO A 311 4.48 -5.71 7.97
N ALA A 312 5.00 -5.56 9.17
CA ALA A 312 5.73 -4.39 9.62
C ALA A 312 6.72 -4.74 10.75
N ARG A 313 7.63 -3.83 11.04
CA ARG A 313 8.52 -3.90 12.20
C ARG A 313 7.70 -3.74 13.49
N THR A 314 7.82 -4.65 14.42
CA THR A 314 7.02 -4.68 15.65
C THR A 314 7.85 -4.77 16.92
N MET A 315 9.19 -4.71 16.85
CA MET A 315 10.05 -4.89 18.01
C MET A 315 9.79 -3.86 19.13
N ASN A 316 9.53 -2.61 18.81
CA ASN A 316 9.16 -1.52 19.75
C ASN A 316 9.94 -1.56 21.08
N PRO A 317 11.28 -1.52 21.05
CA PRO A 317 12.09 -1.69 22.26
C PRO A 317 12.01 -0.47 23.18
N VAL A 318 11.98 -0.72 24.51
CA VAL A 318 11.91 0.32 25.53
C VAL A 318 12.87 0.05 26.69
N TRP A 319 13.43 1.11 27.25
CA TRP A 319 14.27 1.05 28.44
C TRP A 319 13.45 0.94 29.72
N SER A 320 13.97 0.19 30.70
CA SER A 320 13.50 0.31 32.10
C SER A 320 13.97 1.63 32.73
N PRO A 321 13.25 2.17 33.73
CA PRO A 321 13.62 3.42 34.39
C PRO A 321 15.02 3.44 35.03
N ASP A 322 15.54 2.28 35.41
CA ASP A 322 16.88 2.11 36.00
C ASP A 322 18.00 1.82 34.96
N SER A 323 17.67 1.83 33.67
CA SER A 323 18.62 1.56 32.57
C SER A 323 19.24 0.14 32.57
N LYS A 324 18.66 -0.81 33.30
CA LYS A 324 19.20 -2.18 33.40
C LYS A 324 18.53 -3.18 32.53
N TRP A 325 17.28 -2.92 32.12
CA TRP A 325 16.49 -3.80 31.31
C TRP A 325 16.03 -3.13 30.01
N ILE A 326 15.84 -3.97 28.97
CA ILE A 326 15.21 -3.57 27.72
C ILE A 326 14.06 -4.54 27.48
N ALA A 327 12.83 -4.04 27.37
CA ALA A 327 11.69 -4.84 26.93
C ALA A 327 11.45 -4.60 25.43
N TYR A 328 11.15 -5.66 24.71
CA TYR A 328 10.87 -5.60 23.27
C TYR A 328 9.93 -6.72 22.84
N VAL A 329 9.33 -6.57 21.67
CA VAL A 329 8.47 -7.57 21.04
C VAL A 329 9.32 -8.50 20.19
N LYS A 330 9.02 -9.79 20.25
CA LYS A 330 9.67 -10.83 19.43
C LYS A 330 8.64 -11.82 18.92
N HIS A 331 8.73 -12.19 17.62
CA HIS A 331 7.94 -13.29 17.06
C HIS A 331 8.49 -14.64 17.50
N LEU A 332 7.58 -15.54 17.84
CA LEU A 332 7.86 -16.97 18.01
C LEU A 332 7.78 -17.70 16.66
N ASN A 333 8.17 -18.96 16.63
CA ASN A 333 8.00 -19.82 15.44
C ASN A 333 6.52 -20.04 15.07
N SER A 334 5.59 -19.84 16.02
CA SER A 334 4.14 -19.79 15.76
C SER A 334 3.70 -18.52 15.06
N LEU A 335 4.60 -17.53 14.91
CA LEU A 335 4.38 -16.20 14.37
C LEU A 335 3.56 -15.27 15.29
N TYR A 336 3.11 -15.77 16.44
CA TYR A 336 2.60 -14.90 17.51
C TYR A 336 3.74 -14.11 18.16
N LYS A 337 3.42 -12.91 18.62
CA LYS A 337 4.37 -12.01 19.26
C LYS A 337 4.34 -12.15 20.78
N VAL A 338 5.52 -12.14 21.38
CA VAL A 338 5.71 -12.13 22.83
C VAL A 338 6.49 -10.90 23.27
N ILE A 339 6.31 -10.52 24.52
CA ILE A 339 7.19 -9.54 25.17
C ILE A 339 8.39 -10.27 25.77
N VAL A 340 9.60 -9.78 25.46
CA VAL A 340 10.86 -10.25 26.01
C VAL A 340 11.53 -9.11 26.77
N ALA A 341 12.10 -9.39 27.92
CA ALA A 341 12.94 -8.47 28.69
C ALA A 341 14.38 -8.97 28.73
N TYR A 342 15.33 -8.13 28.30
CA TYR A 342 16.76 -8.41 28.31
C TYR A 342 17.44 -7.65 29.45
N ASN A 343 18.18 -8.35 30.31
CA ASN A 343 18.95 -7.74 31.37
C ASN A 343 20.37 -7.46 30.93
N LEU A 344 20.81 -6.21 31.02
CA LEU A 344 22.14 -5.79 30.56
C LEU A 344 23.29 -6.23 31.46
N GLU A 345 23.05 -6.40 32.73
CA GLU A 345 24.07 -6.81 33.73
C GLU A 345 24.36 -8.31 33.63
N THR A 346 23.31 -9.15 33.47
CA THR A 346 23.45 -10.59 33.40
C THR A 346 23.63 -11.11 31.94
N GLY A 347 23.29 -10.28 30.94
CA GLY A 347 23.32 -10.66 29.55
C GLY A 347 22.24 -11.68 29.14
N ARG A 348 21.16 -11.83 29.92
CA ARG A 348 20.11 -12.82 29.70
C ARG A 348 18.79 -12.19 29.28
N ALA A 349 18.12 -12.84 28.31
CA ALA A 349 16.76 -12.53 27.92
C ALA A 349 15.76 -13.41 28.68
N GLN A 350 14.62 -12.86 29.06
CA GLN A 350 13.51 -13.54 29.71
C GLN A 350 12.22 -13.24 28.95
N GLN A 351 11.47 -14.28 28.55
CA GLN A 351 10.16 -14.12 27.98
C GLN A 351 9.14 -13.75 29.08
N ILE A 352 8.35 -12.72 28.85
CA ILE A 352 7.36 -12.18 29.81
C ILE A 352 5.98 -12.80 29.57
N THR A 353 5.47 -12.80 28.33
CA THR A 353 4.18 -13.38 27.95
C THR A 353 4.36 -14.80 27.43
N ASP A 354 3.35 -15.66 27.58
CA ASP A 354 3.46 -17.12 27.30
C ASP A 354 3.46 -17.46 25.80
N GLY A 355 2.98 -16.57 24.92
CA GLY A 355 2.89 -16.77 23.49
C GLY A 355 1.59 -17.42 23.00
N LEU A 356 0.57 -17.54 23.87
CA LEU A 356 -0.79 -17.95 23.51
C LEU A 356 -1.69 -16.77 23.18
N ALA A 357 -1.21 -15.55 23.43
CA ALA A 357 -1.82 -14.29 23.02
C ALA A 357 -0.82 -13.50 22.18
N ASP A 358 -1.32 -12.70 21.23
CA ASP A 358 -0.48 -11.82 20.41
C ASP A 358 -0.17 -10.52 21.16
N ALA A 359 1.06 -10.35 21.68
CA ALA A 359 1.44 -9.25 22.55
C ALA A 359 2.23 -8.16 21.81
N ALA A 360 1.99 -6.89 22.14
CA ALA A 360 2.57 -5.74 21.47
C ALA A 360 2.78 -4.54 22.43
N TRP A 361 3.62 -3.59 22.04
CA TRP A 361 3.80 -2.28 22.65
C TRP A 361 4.15 -2.32 24.14
N PRO A 362 5.28 -2.91 24.55
CA PRO A 362 5.72 -2.90 25.95
C PRO A 362 6.03 -1.47 26.41
N ALA A 363 5.71 -1.16 27.69
CA ALA A 363 6.07 0.10 28.32
C ALA A 363 6.30 -0.11 29.81
N PHE A 364 7.51 0.18 30.32
CA PHE A 364 7.78 0.13 31.76
C PHE A 364 7.04 1.26 32.46
N ASP A 365 6.37 0.94 33.59
CA ASP A 365 5.83 1.94 34.47
C ASP A 365 6.95 2.75 35.14
N ALA A 366 6.73 4.05 35.29
CA ALA A 366 7.74 4.93 35.90
C ALA A 366 8.10 4.55 37.35
N SER A 367 7.27 3.77 38.06
CA SER A 367 7.57 3.21 39.37
C SER A 367 8.55 2.03 39.33
N GLY A 368 8.77 1.43 38.18
CA GLY A 368 9.57 0.22 38.01
C GLY A 368 8.88 -1.07 38.45
N LYS A 369 7.62 -1.01 38.90
CA LYS A 369 6.87 -2.16 39.42
C LYS A 369 6.14 -2.96 38.35
N TYR A 370 5.74 -2.29 37.27
CA TYR A 370 4.89 -2.87 36.21
C TYR A 370 5.53 -2.76 34.84
N LEU A 371 5.24 -3.73 33.98
CA LEU A 371 5.44 -3.67 32.54
C LEU A 371 4.08 -3.74 31.87
N TRP A 372 3.65 -2.65 31.29
CA TRP A 372 2.42 -2.53 30.52
C TRP A 372 2.59 -3.07 29.12
N PHE A 373 1.54 -3.64 28.53
CA PHE A 373 1.51 -4.06 27.13
C PHE A 373 0.08 -4.21 26.62
N LEU A 374 -0.09 -4.27 25.32
CA LEU A 374 -1.32 -4.64 24.64
C LEU A 374 -1.25 -6.11 24.27
N ALA A 375 -2.37 -6.83 24.37
CA ALA A 375 -2.44 -8.21 23.89
C ALA A 375 -3.83 -8.54 23.33
N SER A 376 -3.87 -9.40 22.29
CA SER A 376 -5.08 -9.97 21.73
C SER A 376 -5.15 -11.46 22.07
N THR A 377 -6.28 -11.91 22.63
CA THR A 377 -6.50 -13.29 23.05
C THR A 377 -7.48 -14.04 22.17
N ASP A 378 -8.17 -13.34 21.26
CA ASP A 378 -9.20 -13.89 20.36
C ASP A 378 -8.75 -13.89 18.89
N PHE A 379 -7.47 -13.64 18.64
CA PHE A 379 -6.95 -13.32 17.35
C PHE A 379 -6.33 -14.51 16.62
N GLY A 380 -6.58 -14.60 15.29
CA GLY A 380 -5.83 -15.42 14.35
C GLY A 380 -4.67 -14.62 13.69
N LEU A 381 -4.04 -15.19 12.69
CA LEU A 381 -2.82 -14.64 12.06
C LEU A 381 -3.10 -13.58 10.98
N LYS A 382 -4.29 -13.04 10.88
CA LYS A 382 -4.71 -12.09 9.82
C LYS A 382 -3.80 -10.87 9.72
N SER A 383 -3.50 -10.21 10.83
CA SER A 383 -2.69 -8.97 10.84
C SER A 383 -1.28 -9.21 10.29
N GLN A 384 -0.83 -10.42 10.32
CA GLN A 384 0.50 -10.83 9.88
C GLN A 384 0.51 -11.37 8.44
N TRP A 385 -0.62 -11.32 7.73
CA TRP A 385 -0.77 -11.83 6.37
C TRP A 385 -0.56 -13.33 6.20
N LEU A 386 -0.62 -14.07 7.24
CA LEU A 386 -0.26 -15.46 7.24
C LEU A 386 -1.46 -16.37 7.15
N ASP A 387 -2.62 -15.88 7.58
CA ASP A 387 -3.89 -16.58 7.42
C ASP A 387 -4.98 -15.58 7.02
N MET A 388 -5.54 -15.75 5.84
CA MET A 388 -6.60 -14.92 5.29
C MET A 388 -7.99 -15.52 5.47
N THR A 389 -8.13 -16.65 6.16
CA THR A 389 -9.44 -17.25 6.46
C THR A 389 -10.28 -16.36 7.38
N ASN A 390 -9.64 -15.54 8.20
CA ASN A 390 -10.25 -14.54 9.08
C ASN A 390 -10.24 -13.12 8.47
N TYR A 391 -10.37 -13.00 7.17
CA TYR A 391 -10.22 -11.72 6.47
C TYR A 391 -11.14 -10.61 6.99
N ASP A 392 -12.34 -10.94 7.47
CA ASP A 392 -13.30 -9.98 8.04
C ASP A 392 -13.24 -9.84 9.56
N HIS A 393 -12.41 -10.62 10.24
CA HIS A 393 -12.24 -10.50 11.68
C HIS A 393 -11.26 -9.39 12.02
N ASP A 394 -11.68 -8.41 12.80
CA ASP A 394 -10.81 -7.34 13.27
C ASP A 394 -9.99 -7.80 14.48
N GLU A 395 -8.68 -7.51 14.46
CA GLU A 395 -7.81 -7.77 15.58
C GLU A 395 -8.06 -6.72 16.68
N ASN A 396 -8.49 -7.20 17.85
CA ASN A 396 -8.75 -6.35 19.01
C ASN A 396 -7.75 -6.66 20.12
N PHE A 397 -7.29 -5.63 20.80
CA PHE A 397 -6.35 -5.71 21.89
C PHE A 397 -6.98 -5.27 23.21
N GLY A 398 -6.67 -5.98 24.27
CA GLY A 398 -6.85 -5.53 25.65
C GLY A 398 -5.60 -4.84 26.20
N LEU A 399 -5.76 -4.08 27.27
CA LEU A 399 -4.65 -3.50 28.03
C LEU A 399 -4.30 -4.41 29.19
N TYR A 400 -3.02 -4.78 29.30
CA TYR A 400 -2.49 -5.68 30.32
C TYR A 400 -1.26 -5.08 30.99
N PHE A 401 -0.92 -5.60 32.14
CA PHE A 401 0.39 -5.37 32.76
C PHE A 401 0.88 -6.60 33.54
N ALA A 402 2.18 -6.75 33.58
CA ALA A 402 2.86 -7.72 34.45
C ALA A 402 3.36 -7.03 35.74
N ILE A 403 3.07 -7.59 36.88
CA ILE A 403 3.67 -7.21 38.19
C ILE A 403 5.03 -7.89 38.21
N LEU A 404 6.11 -7.08 38.19
CA LEU A 404 7.46 -7.58 37.92
C LEU A 404 8.05 -8.31 39.15
N ASN A 405 7.84 -7.80 40.36
CA ASN A 405 8.34 -8.43 41.54
C ASN A 405 7.22 -9.22 42.23
N LYS A 406 7.52 -10.45 42.63
CA LYS A 406 6.55 -11.34 43.31
C LYS A 406 6.09 -10.86 44.70
N SER A 407 6.82 -9.95 45.33
CA SER A 407 6.44 -9.36 46.62
C SER A 407 5.47 -8.18 46.47
N ASP A 408 5.30 -7.64 45.24
CA ASP A 408 4.38 -6.53 45.01
C ASP A 408 2.93 -7.04 44.89
N ALA A 409 2.03 -6.38 45.62
CA ALA A 409 0.60 -6.70 45.56
C ALA A 409 -0.03 -6.16 44.28
N SER A 410 -1.12 -6.80 43.83
CA SER A 410 -1.93 -6.27 42.72
C SER A 410 -2.53 -4.91 43.09
N PRO A 411 -2.44 -3.90 42.17
CA PRO A 411 -3.08 -2.62 42.40
C PRO A 411 -4.61 -2.66 42.31
N PHE A 412 -5.17 -3.83 41.96
CA PHE A 412 -6.62 -4.06 41.89
C PHE A 412 -7.17 -4.90 43.03
N LEU A 413 -6.40 -5.04 44.11
CA LEU A 413 -6.98 -5.63 45.34
C LEU A 413 -8.21 -4.85 45.80
N PRO A 414 -9.22 -5.52 46.38
CA PRO A 414 -10.37 -4.84 46.96
C PRO A 414 -9.93 -3.80 47.97
N GLU A 415 -10.53 -2.64 47.89
CA GLU A 415 -10.34 -1.55 48.88
C GLU A 415 -11.61 -1.52 49.76
N SER A 416 -11.44 -1.13 51.02
CA SER A 416 -12.54 -0.95 51.97
C SER A 416 -12.41 0.44 52.58
N ASP A 417 -13.52 1.17 52.68
CA ASP A 417 -13.63 2.49 53.29
C ASP A 417 -13.70 2.40 54.81
N GLU A 418 -12.85 1.60 55.45
CA GLU A 418 -12.79 1.51 56.91
C GLU A 418 -12.18 2.76 57.50
N GLU A 419 -12.80 3.26 58.56
CA GLU A 419 -12.33 4.41 59.31
C GLU A 419 -10.99 4.08 60.00
N THR A 420 -9.90 4.62 59.50
CA THR A 420 -8.54 4.39 60.03
C THR A 420 -8.13 5.34 61.13
N GLY A 421 -9.09 6.12 61.68
CA GLY A 421 -8.85 7.15 62.70
C GLY A 421 -8.33 8.47 62.09
N ALA A 422 -8.85 9.59 62.55
CA ALA A 422 -8.37 10.89 62.08
C ALA A 422 -6.87 11.05 62.41
N PRO A 423 -6.05 11.52 61.45
CA PRO A 423 -4.66 11.86 61.78
C PRO A 423 -4.61 12.84 62.94
N ALA A 424 -3.83 12.56 63.94
CA ALA A 424 -3.63 13.50 65.09
C ALA A 424 -3.26 14.88 64.49
N PRO A 425 -3.93 15.96 64.93
CA PRO A 425 -3.62 17.29 64.43
C PRO A 425 -2.18 17.60 64.74
N ALA A 426 -1.39 17.93 63.75
CA ALA A 426 -0.01 18.36 63.86
C ALA A 426 0.01 19.55 64.86
N ALA A 427 0.77 19.42 65.90
CA ALA A 427 0.91 20.44 66.97
C ALA A 427 1.28 21.78 66.32
N GLY A 428 0.39 22.74 66.43
CA GLY A 428 0.49 24.02 65.79
C GLY A 428 1.61 24.87 66.31
N ALA A 429 2.37 25.44 65.42
CA ALA A 429 3.12 26.65 65.69
C ALA A 429 2.19 27.83 65.45
N GLY A 430 1.75 28.49 66.57
CA GLY A 430 0.91 29.66 66.44
C GLY A 430 1.66 30.88 65.87
N GLY A 431 1.00 31.65 65.13
CA GLY A 431 1.48 32.93 64.61
C GLY A 431 0.29 33.79 64.15
N ARG A 432 0.01 34.82 64.91
CA ARG A 432 -1.07 35.81 64.80
C ARG A 432 -1.06 36.60 63.48
N GLY A 433 -2.19 36.85 62.94
CA GLY A 433 -2.88 37.99 62.40
C GLY A 433 -2.12 39.15 61.77
N GLY A 434 -2.60 39.51 60.56
CA GLY A 434 -2.29 40.80 59.93
C GLY A 434 -3.11 40.94 58.63
N ARG A 435 -4.03 41.90 58.70
CA ARG A 435 -4.90 42.38 57.60
C ARG A 435 -4.11 43.32 56.69
N GLY A 436 -4.36 43.24 55.39
CA GLY A 436 -4.45 44.43 54.50
C GLY A 436 -3.37 44.56 53.43
N GLY A 437 -3.79 44.79 52.21
CA GLY A 437 -2.98 45.52 51.20
C GLY A 437 -2.87 44.85 49.85
N ALA A 438 -3.58 45.45 48.90
CA ALA A 438 -3.50 45.13 47.46
C ALA A 438 -2.18 45.63 46.85
N GLY A 439 -1.74 44.98 45.80
CA GLY A 439 -0.83 45.47 44.75
C GLY A 439 0.59 44.97 44.84
N GLY A 440 1.07 44.39 43.75
CA GLY A 440 2.50 44.24 43.55
C GLY A 440 2.92 42.95 42.83
N GLU A 441 3.25 43.12 41.61
CA GLU A 441 4.24 42.43 40.78
C GLU A 441 4.57 40.97 41.03
N ALA A 442 4.38 40.16 39.99
CA ALA A 442 4.83 38.79 39.90
C ALA A 442 6.36 38.71 39.92
N ALA A 443 6.90 38.32 41.09
CA ALA A 443 8.30 37.94 41.19
C ALA A 443 8.50 36.56 40.58
N ASP A 444 9.52 36.45 39.69
CA ASP A 444 10.07 35.21 39.14
C ASP A 444 10.19 34.14 40.23
N ALA A 445 9.40 33.07 40.07
CA ALA A 445 9.60 31.87 40.87
C ALA A 445 10.89 31.19 40.38
N ALA A 446 11.98 31.38 41.07
CA ALA A 446 13.21 30.61 40.89
C ALA A 446 12.87 29.13 40.85
N ALA A 447 13.31 28.45 39.79
CA ALA A 447 13.16 27.01 39.61
C ALA A 447 13.69 26.30 40.87
N ALA A 448 12.82 25.51 41.48
CA ALA A 448 13.23 24.64 42.60
C ALA A 448 14.41 23.75 42.14
N PRO A 449 15.42 23.52 42.95
CA PRO A 449 16.56 22.67 42.58
C PRO A 449 16.04 21.27 42.23
N PRO A 450 16.72 20.54 41.34
CA PRO A 450 16.29 19.22 40.93
C PRO A 450 16.23 18.32 42.18
N THR A 451 15.03 17.92 42.54
CA THR A 451 14.84 16.87 43.53
C THR A 451 15.57 15.64 43.04
N ASN A 452 16.51 15.11 43.84
CA ASN A 452 17.15 13.82 43.58
C ASN A 452 16.04 12.78 43.41
N ARG A 453 15.69 12.49 42.13
CA ARG A 453 14.74 11.43 41.81
C ARG A 453 15.42 10.13 42.22
N ILE A 454 14.86 9.43 43.17
CA ILE A 454 15.28 8.05 43.45
C ILE A 454 14.89 7.25 42.22
N THR A 455 15.88 6.83 41.44
CA THR A 455 15.68 5.93 40.31
C THR A 455 15.14 4.62 40.83
N PRO A 456 13.94 4.17 40.46
CA PRO A 456 13.39 2.93 40.97
C PRO A 456 14.26 1.76 40.48
N ASN A 457 14.53 0.79 41.33
CA ASN A 457 15.20 -0.44 40.92
C ASN A 457 14.18 -1.40 40.29
N VAL A 458 14.42 -1.86 39.10
CA VAL A 458 13.57 -2.84 38.41
C VAL A 458 14.12 -4.24 38.64
N SER A 459 13.27 -5.11 39.19
CA SER A 459 13.56 -6.53 39.38
C SER A 459 12.44 -7.36 38.78
N ILE A 460 12.79 -8.31 37.92
CA ILE A 460 11.81 -9.18 37.28
C ILE A 460 11.99 -10.61 37.81
N ASP A 461 11.04 -11.08 38.60
CA ASP A 461 10.99 -12.45 39.05
C ASP A 461 10.32 -13.34 38.02
N SER A 462 11.03 -14.34 37.53
CA SER A 462 10.51 -15.28 36.55
C SER A 462 9.52 -16.30 37.13
N ASP A 463 9.72 -16.67 38.36
CA ASP A 463 8.88 -17.65 39.03
C ASP A 463 7.45 -17.11 39.23
N GLY A 464 6.45 -17.85 38.69
CA GLY A 464 5.05 -17.48 38.75
C GLY A 464 4.68 -16.19 38.02
N LEU A 465 5.48 -15.73 37.04
CA LEU A 465 5.25 -14.47 36.32
C LEU A 465 3.91 -14.46 35.57
N GLN A 466 3.51 -15.57 34.99
CA GLN A 466 2.24 -15.66 34.21
C GLN A 466 1.01 -15.39 35.11
N SER A 467 1.04 -15.82 36.37
CA SER A 467 -0.04 -15.53 37.30
C SER A 467 -0.08 -14.07 37.81
N ARG A 468 0.96 -13.29 37.49
CA ARG A 468 1.06 -11.86 37.82
C ARG A 468 0.78 -10.94 36.60
N ILE A 469 0.39 -11.52 35.46
CA ILE A 469 -0.12 -10.76 34.30
C ILE A 469 -1.62 -10.52 34.54
N ILE A 470 -2.02 -9.26 34.51
CA ILE A 470 -3.37 -8.84 34.87
C ILE A 470 -3.96 -8.03 33.73
N ALA A 471 -5.17 -8.40 33.28
CA ALA A 471 -5.98 -7.56 32.41
C ALA A 471 -6.50 -6.34 33.16
N VAL A 472 -6.47 -5.17 32.56
CA VAL A 472 -6.97 -3.94 33.20
C VAL A 472 -8.50 -3.96 33.17
N PRO A 473 -9.17 -3.95 34.33
CA PRO A 473 -10.62 -4.01 34.39
C PRO A 473 -11.28 -2.79 33.76
N GLY A 474 -12.43 -3.01 33.07
CA GLY A 474 -13.23 -1.94 32.48
C GLY A 474 -12.67 -1.36 31.16
N ILE A 475 -11.61 -1.92 30.61
CA ILE A 475 -11.13 -1.58 29.28
C ILE A 475 -11.70 -2.61 28.29
N ALA A 476 -12.54 -2.14 27.37
CA ALA A 476 -13.05 -3.00 26.31
C ALA A 476 -11.92 -3.32 25.30
N GLU A 477 -11.90 -4.52 24.75
CA GLU A 477 -11.00 -4.88 23.65
C GLU A 477 -11.39 -4.14 22.39
N ARG A 478 -10.42 -3.46 21.79
CA ARG A 478 -10.59 -2.66 20.58
C ARG A 478 -9.31 -2.61 19.76
N GLN A 479 -9.33 -1.94 18.62
CA GLN A 479 -8.16 -1.75 17.76
C GLN A 479 -7.17 -0.74 18.36
N TYR A 480 -6.52 -1.12 19.46
CA TYR A 480 -5.48 -0.30 20.07
C TYR A 480 -4.16 -0.48 19.34
N THR A 481 -3.42 0.63 19.14
CA THR A 481 -2.27 0.64 18.25
C THR A 481 -0.94 1.04 18.87
N ARG A 482 -0.94 1.82 19.91
CA ARG A 482 0.29 2.35 20.54
C ARG A 482 0.07 2.55 22.02
N LEU A 483 1.10 2.21 22.81
CA LEU A 483 1.11 2.40 24.26
C LEU A 483 2.35 3.18 24.68
N ALA A 484 2.21 4.12 25.60
CA ALA A 484 3.30 4.88 26.20
C ALA A 484 3.04 5.10 27.70
N ALA A 485 4.07 4.95 28.53
CA ALA A 485 3.98 5.23 29.95
C ALA A 485 4.06 6.75 30.23
N GLY A 486 3.25 7.21 31.20
CA GLY A 486 3.33 8.55 31.77
C GLY A 486 4.00 8.57 33.13
N VAL A 487 3.48 9.39 34.04
CA VAL A 487 3.87 9.32 35.47
C VAL A 487 3.45 7.98 36.06
N ALA A 488 4.07 7.57 37.19
CA ALA A 488 3.81 6.27 37.81
C ALA A 488 2.31 5.95 37.89
N GLY A 489 1.93 4.76 37.42
CA GLY A 489 0.55 4.30 37.35
C GLY A 489 -0.31 4.94 36.25
N THR A 490 0.29 5.64 35.30
CA THR A 490 -0.43 6.26 34.18
C THR A 490 0.11 5.73 32.85
N VAL A 491 -0.80 5.34 31.94
CA VAL A 491 -0.46 4.96 30.55
C VAL A 491 -1.39 5.63 29.56
N PHE A 492 -0.85 5.87 28.38
CA PHE A 492 -1.56 6.37 27.21
C PHE A 492 -1.58 5.28 26.12
N PHE A 493 -2.73 5.09 25.47
CA PHE A 493 -2.85 4.17 24.36
C PHE A 493 -3.79 4.75 23.30
N ALA A 494 -3.51 4.47 22.04
CA ALA A 494 -4.27 4.99 20.91
C ALA A 494 -5.29 3.96 20.41
N GLU A 495 -6.50 4.42 20.10
CA GLU A 495 -7.55 3.66 19.45
C GLU A 495 -7.72 4.17 18.01
N ALA A 496 -7.63 3.29 17.04
CA ALA A 496 -7.87 3.63 15.64
C ALA A 496 -9.33 4.04 15.43
N ILE A 497 -9.57 5.16 14.77
CA ILE A 497 -10.92 5.56 14.34
C ILE A 497 -11.17 4.92 12.97
N PRO A 498 -12.20 4.08 12.80
CA PRO A 498 -12.54 3.51 11.50
C PRO A 498 -12.76 4.62 10.47
N ALA A 499 -12.15 4.52 9.31
CA ALA A 499 -12.38 5.46 8.22
C ALA A 499 -13.83 5.36 7.75
N THR A 500 -14.62 6.40 7.97
CA THR A 500 -15.97 6.52 7.40
C THR A 500 -15.87 6.99 5.95
N GLY A 501 -15.59 6.09 5.01
CA GLY A 501 -15.49 6.42 3.59
C GLY A 501 -15.10 5.21 2.75
N THR A 502 -15.87 4.92 1.74
CA THR A 502 -15.70 3.84 0.74
C THR A 502 -14.61 4.14 -0.27
N GLY A 503 -13.52 4.77 0.15
CA GLY A 503 -12.33 5.01 -0.68
C GLY A 503 -11.52 3.74 -0.84
N GLY A 504 -11.88 2.89 -1.80
CA GLY A 504 -11.13 1.72 -2.20
C GLY A 504 -9.75 2.07 -2.78
N GLY A 505 -8.78 2.23 -1.91
CA GLY A 505 -7.38 2.29 -2.24
C GLY A 505 -6.64 1.40 -1.24
N GLY A 506 -6.44 0.14 -1.60
CA GLY A 506 -5.65 -0.82 -0.83
C GLY A 506 -4.17 -0.45 -0.80
N GLY A 507 -3.85 0.72 -0.25
CA GLY A 507 -2.50 1.15 0.09
C GLY A 507 -2.34 1.06 1.61
N ARG A 508 -1.48 0.18 2.07
CA ARG A 508 -1.06 0.09 3.46
C ARG A 508 -0.55 1.44 3.93
N GLY A 509 -1.02 1.90 5.09
CA GLY A 509 -0.53 3.09 5.76
C GLY A 509 -1.31 4.38 5.55
N GLY A 510 -2.49 4.34 4.97
CA GLY A 510 -3.39 5.49 4.90
C GLY A 510 -4.19 5.67 6.18
N ALA A 511 -3.64 6.28 7.21
CA ALA A 511 -4.38 6.78 8.35
C ALA A 511 -5.26 7.98 7.90
N GLY A 512 -6.32 7.70 7.17
CA GLY A 512 -7.32 8.73 6.78
C GLY A 512 -8.26 9.14 7.92
N GLY A 513 -8.35 8.34 9.00
CA GLY A 513 -9.05 8.69 10.22
C GLY A 513 -8.01 8.84 11.34
N GLY A 514 -7.95 9.97 12.03
CA GLY A 514 -7.08 10.13 13.20
C GLY A 514 -7.37 9.06 14.27
N GLN A 515 -6.55 9.03 15.30
CA GLN A 515 -6.69 8.14 16.45
C GLN A 515 -7.26 8.91 17.64
N THR A 516 -7.94 8.20 18.55
CA THR A 516 -8.25 8.69 19.89
C THR A 516 -7.21 8.17 20.86
N VAL A 517 -6.48 9.08 21.53
CA VAL A 517 -5.56 8.72 22.61
C VAL A 517 -6.35 8.68 23.91
N HIS A 518 -6.32 7.54 24.57
CA HIS A 518 -6.90 7.32 25.90
C HIS A 518 -5.82 7.45 26.97
N ARG A 519 -6.19 7.94 28.14
CA ARG A 519 -5.35 7.94 29.34
C ARG A 519 -5.97 7.04 30.39
N PHE A 520 -5.23 6.05 30.82
CA PHE A 520 -5.58 5.21 31.99
C PHE A 520 -4.73 5.59 33.19
N GLN A 521 -5.34 5.65 34.36
CA GLN A 521 -4.67 5.91 35.63
C GLN A 521 -5.06 4.84 36.66
N LEU A 522 -4.08 4.18 37.25
CA LEU A 522 -4.27 3.15 38.29
C LEU A 522 -5.06 3.68 39.47
N ARG A 523 -4.79 4.92 39.89
CA ARG A 523 -5.49 5.57 40.97
C ARG A 523 -6.99 5.64 40.75
N ASP A 524 -7.40 5.96 39.50
CA ASP A 524 -8.80 6.20 39.17
C ASP A 524 -9.46 4.92 38.61
N ARG A 525 -8.65 3.87 38.37
CA ARG A 525 -9.05 2.57 37.75
C ARG A 525 -9.90 2.76 36.52
N ARG A 526 -9.64 3.82 35.75
CA ARG A 526 -10.47 4.24 34.62
C ARG A 526 -9.62 4.78 33.45
N ALA A 527 -10.02 4.41 32.24
CA ALA A 527 -9.56 5.08 31.02
C ALA A 527 -10.52 6.21 30.65
N THR A 528 -9.95 7.31 30.17
CA THR A 528 -10.71 8.44 29.64
C THR A 528 -10.14 8.84 28.30
N PRO A 529 -10.98 9.19 27.28
CA PRO A 529 -10.49 9.83 26.08
C PRO A 529 -9.74 11.11 26.44
N PHE A 530 -8.51 11.24 25.98
CA PHE A 530 -7.63 12.37 26.30
C PHE A 530 -7.45 13.30 25.12
N LEU A 531 -7.19 12.77 23.91
CA LEU A 531 -7.05 13.52 22.65
C LEU A 531 -7.74 12.79 21.52
N THR A 532 -8.27 13.52 20.54
CA THR A 532 -8.90 12.97 19.32
C THR A 532 -8.28 13.54 18.06
N GLY A 533 -8.34 12.81 16.95
CA GLY A 533 -7.77 13.23 15.66
C GLY A 533 -6.24 13.22 15.63
N VAL A 534 -5.63 12.40 16.47
CA VAL A 534 -4.17 12.28 16.62
C VAL A 534 -3.61 11.36 15.54
N ALA A 535 -2.57 11.80 14.82
CA ALA A 535 -1.83 10.97 13.89
C ALA A 535 -0.67 10.23 14.56
N ASP A 536 0.00 10.90 15.51
CA ASP A 536 1.11 10.35 16.28
C ASP A 536 1.31 11.13 17.58
N TYR A 537 1.87 10.49 18.63
CA TYR A 537 2.12 11.13 19.92
C TYR A 537 3.35 10.56 20.64
N GLU A 538 3.94 11.35 21.52
CA GLU A 538 5.05 10.95 22.37
C GLU A 538 4.90 11.58 23.77
N VAL A 539 5.27 10.83 24.81
CA VAL A 539 5.24 11.29 26.21
C VAL A 539 6.66 11.66 26.64
N SER A 540 6.83 12.80 27.32
CA SER A 540 8.12 13.24 27.83
C SER A 540 8.71 12.23 28.82
N ALA A 541 10.03 12.19 28.96
CA ALA A 541 10.73 11.29 29.87
C ALA A 541 10.30 11.45 31.32
N ASP A 542 9.80 12.62 31.74
CA ASP A 542 9.27 12.86 33.09
C ASP A 542 7.77 12.50 33.21
N GLY A 543 7.13 12.05 32.13
CA GLY A 543 5.73 11.64 32.09
C GLY A 543 4.71 12.78 32.19
N ARG A 544 5.13 14.04 32.15
CA ARG A 544 4.28 15.20 32.45
C ARG A 544 3.81 15.99 31.23
N LYS A 545 4.46 15.79 30.07
CA LYS A 545 4.12 16.42 28.81
C LYS A 545 3.85 15.39 27.74
N LEU A 546 3.00 15.74 26.80
CA LEU A 546 2.70 14.92 25.63
C LEU A 546 2.79 15.79 24.38
N LEU A 547 3.62 15.38 23.44
CA LEU A 547 3.69 15.90 22.09
C LEU A 547 2.74 15.09 21.21
N TYR A 548 1.95 15.76 20.40
CA TYR A 548 1.16 15.06 19.38
C TYR A 548 1.05 15.86 18.08
N ARG A 549 0.79 15.13 17.01
CA ARG A 549 0.52 15.66 15.68
C ARG A 549 -0.87 15.25 15.23
N THR A 550 -1.61 16.19 14.59
CA THR A 550 -2.90 15.87 13.96
C THR A 550 -2.70 15.34 12.55
N GLY A 551 -3.63 14.52 12.06
CA GLY A 551 -3.69 14.12 10.65
C GLY A 551 -4.00 15.32 9.76
N GLY A 552 -3.51 15.34 8.52
CA GLY A 552 -3.79 16.35 7.50
C GLY A 552 -5.19 16.21 6.89
N GLY A 553 -6.24 16.31 7.71
CA GLY A 553 -7.63 16.22 7.27
C GLY A 553 -8.56 16.42 8.46
N GLY A 554 -8.89 17.66 8.77
CA GLY A 554 -10.11 18.06 9.46
C GLY A 554 -10.45 17.36 10.79
N GLY A 555 -9.57 17.39 11.78
CA GLY A 555 -10.03 17.21 13.16
C GLY A 555 -10.77 18.47 13.66
N PRO A 556 -11.65 18.39 14.71
CA PRO A 556 -12.42 19.53 15.21
C PRO A 556 -11.59 20.75 15.65
N ALA A 557 -10.27 20.59 15.81
CA ALA A 557 -9.34 21.65 16.19
C ALA A 557 -8.58 22.30 15.04
N ALA A 558 -8.71 21.79 13.79
CA ALA A 558 -8.12 22.38 12.62
C ALA A 558 -9.27 22.82 11.70
N GLY A 559 -9.33 24.10 11.37
CA GLY A 559 -10.27 24.60 10.35
C GLY A 559 -10.12 23.81 9.05
N ALA A 560 -11.21 23.63 8.29
CA ALA A 560 -11.20 22.92 7.03
C ALA A 560 -10.10 23.51 6.11
N GLY A 561 -9.07 22.69 5.76
CA GLY A 561 -7.95 23.08 4.91
C GLY A 561 -6.62 23.35 5.65
N ALA A 562 -6.54 23.20 6.97
CA ALA A 562 -5.28 23.33 7.70
C ALA A 562 -4.41 22.06 7.56
N GLY A 563 -3.14 22.22 7.23
CA GLY A 563 -2.13 21.14 7.23
C GLY A 563 -1.93 20.55 8.63
N PRO A 564 -1.11 19.48 8.76
CA PRO A 564 -0.83 18.82 10.03
C PRO A 564 -0.28 19.83 11.05
N ALA A 565 -0.82 19.85 12.26
CA ALA A 565 -0.42 20.72 13.35
C ALA A 565 0.18 19.91 14.50
N MET A 566 1.14 20.50 15.22
CA MET A 566 1.82 19.89 16.36
C MET A 566 1.47 20.65 17.65
N PHE A 567 1.43 19.91 18.78
CA PHE A 567 1.05 20.43 20.08
C PHE A 567 1.87 19.77 21.17
N ILE A 568 2.25 20.56 22.19
CA ILE A 568 2.78 20.03 23.46
C ILE A 568 1.81 20.42 24.57
N VAL A 569 1.26 19.43 25.27
CA VAL A 569 0.25 19.62 26.32
C VAL A 569 0.67 18.96 27.63
N ASP A 570 0.02 19.32 28.75
CA ASP A 570 0.19 18.63 30.02
C ASP A 570 -0.43 17.23 29.95
N ALA A 571 0.34 16.20 30.29
CA ALA A 571 -0.06 14.80 30.28
C ALA A 571 -0.68 14.32 31.59
N ASP A 572 -0.30 14.96 32.72
CA ASP A 572 -0.66 14.60 34.09
C ASP A 572 -1.90 15.35 34.62
N ARG A 573 -2.46 16.28 33.85
CA ARG A 573 -3.59 17.13 34.22
C ARG A 573 -4.87 16.79 33.46
N LEU A 574 -5.83 17.72 33.50
CA LEU A 574 -7.10 17.61 32.78
C LEU A 574 -6.89 17.56 31.27
N VAL A 575 -7.93 17.07 30.56
CA VAL A 575 -7.96 17.08 29.08
C VAL A 575 -7.66 18.49 28.58
N PRO A 576 -6.70 18.66 27.65
CA PRO A 576 -6.34 19.98 27.15
C PRO A 576 -7.50 20.67 26.45
N ALA A 577 -7.61 21.98 26.60
CA ALA A 577 -8.53 22.76 25.78
C ALA A 577 -8.13 22.67 24.30
N ALA A 578 -9.12 22.76 23.40
CA ALA A 578 -8.88 22.74 21.96
C ALA A 578 -7.87 23.82 21.55
N GLY A 579 -6.81 23.44 20.85
CA GLY A 579 -5.74 24.31 20.39
C GLY A 579 -4.67 24.66 21.43
N ALA A 580 -4.79 24.19 22.68
CA ALA A 580 -3.79 24.45 23.70
C ALA A 580 -2.44 23.81 23.32
N GLY A 581 -1.34 24.53 23.60
CA GLY A 581 0.02 24.03 23.36
C GLY A 581 0.43 23.92 21.89
N ARG A 582 -0.28 24.57 20.98
CA ARG A 582 0.07 24.54 19.55
C ARG A 582 1.47 25.12 19.34
N LEU A 583 2.29 24.37 18.60
CA LEU A 583 3.63 24.78 18.20
C LEU A 583 3.60 25.64 16.94
N ASN A 584 4.49 26.61 16.88
CA ASN A 584 4.78 27.30 15.62
C ASN A 584 5.83 26.48 14.87
N ALA A 585 5.37 25.55 14.02
CA ALA A 585 6.21 24.59 13.31
C ALA A 585 6.45 25.04 11.84
N THR A 586 6.79 26.28 11.58
CA THR A 586 7.20 26.72 10.26
C THR A 586 8.64 26.27 10.01
N LEU A 587 8.80 25.19 9.24
CA LEU A 587 10.09 24.57 8.94
C LEU A 587 10.55 24.95 7.55
N ARG A 588 11.75 25.51 7.47
CA ARG A 588 12.33 25.93 6.17
C ARG A 588 13.73 25.36 6.04
N THR A 589 14.05 24.76 4.87
CA THR A 589 15.39 24.32 4.53
C THR A 589 15.81 24.87 3.17
N TYR A 590 17.12 25.03 2.99
CA TYR A 590 17.71 25.40 1.72
C TYR A 590 18.02 24.14 0.92
N VAL A 591 17.27 23.93 -0.17
CA VAL A 591 17.36 22.73 -1.00
C VAL A 591 18.26 22.99 -2.19
N ASP A 592 19.34 22.20 -2.33
CA ASP A 592 20.11 22.06 -3.56
C ASP A 592 19.67 20.79 -4.30
N PRO A 593 18.89 20.89 -5.39
CA PRO A 593 18.36 19.73 -6.09
C PRO A 593 19.45 18.76 -6.60
N LYS A 594 20.61 19.28 -7.03
CA LYS A 594 21.71 18.44 -7.53
C LYS A 594 22.34 17.61 -6.41
N ALA A 595 22.47 18.18 -5.22
CA ALA A 595 22.96 17.47 -4.05
C ALA A 595 21.95 16.41 -3.58
N GLU A 596 20.66 16.76 -3.51
CA GLU A 596 19.58 15.81 -3.16
C GLU A 596 19.48 14.67 -4.18
N PHE A 597 19.59 14.92 -5.49
CA PHE A 597 19.53 13.88 -6.51
C PHE A 597 20.64 12.83 -6.34
N LYS A 598 21.85 13.27 -5.96
CA LYS A 598 22.95 12.35 -5.64
C LYS A 598 22.63 11.48 -4.42
N GLN A 599 22.10 12.11 -3.37
CA GLN A 599 21.71 11.39 -2.15
C GLN A 599 20.59 10.39 -2.45
N ILE A 600 19.52 10.82 -3.14
CA ILE A 600 18.38 9.97 -3.49
C ILE A 600 18.80 8.78 -4.37
N PHE A 601 19.66 9.00 -5.36
CA PHE A 601 20.19 7.92 -6.20
C PHE A 601 21.01 6.92 -5.38
N ALA A 602 21.87 7.41 -4.48
CA ALA A 602 22.67 6.57 -3.59
C ALA A 602 21.79 5.79 -2.60
N GLU A 603 20.74 6.42 -2.07
CA GLU A 603 19.77 5.78 -1.17
C GLU A 603 18.94 4.72 -1.90
N ALA A 604 18.51 4.98 -3.14
CA ALA A 604 17.82 4.00 -3.97
C ALA A 604 18.67 2.75 -4.21
N TRP A 605 19.97 2.93 -4.47
CA TRP A 605 20.91 1.82 -4.60
C TRP A 605 21.05 1.05 -3.28
N ARG A 606 21.20 1.76 -2.14
CA ARG A 606 21.27 1.14 -0.80
C ARG A 606 19.98 0.41 -0.44
N ASN A 607 18.82 0.97 -0.77
CA ASN A 607 17.54 0.33 -0.52
C ASN A 607 17.47 -1.06 -1.17
N GLN A 608 17.86 -1.20 -2.43
CA GLN A 608 17.92 -2.52 -3.06
C GLN A 608 18.94 -3.44 -2.37
N ARG A 609 20.16 -2.94 -2.10
CA ARG A 609 21.23 -3.71 -1.42
C ARG A 609 20.79 -4.26 -0.06
N ASP A 610 20.08 -3.45 0.74
CA ASP A 610 19.80 -3.72 2.14
C ASP A 610 18.48 -4.45 2.35
N TYR A 611 17.54 -4.36 1.39
CA TYR A 611 16.18 -4.87 1.54
C TYR A 611 15.80 -6.00 0.59
N LEU A 612 16.50 -6.18 -0.54
CA LEU A 612 16.14 -7.25 -1.47
C LEU A 612 16.25 -8.62 -0.80
N TYR A 613 15.25 -9.47 -1.04
CA TYR A 613 15.09 -10.77 -0.39
C TYR A 613 16.21 -11.79 -0.68
N VAL A 614 17.03 -11.56 -1.72
CA VAL A 614 18.19 -12.38 -2.05
C VAL A 614 19.47 -11.54 -2.16
N PRO A 615 20.54 -11.90 -1.45
CA PRO A 615 21.75 -11.06 -1.38
C PRO A 615 22.55 -11.04 -2.69
N ASN A 616 22.35 -12.01 -3.60
CA ASN A 616 23.03 -12.08 -4.89
C ASN A 616 22.40 -11.18 -5.97
N MET A 617 21.37 -10.37 -5.65
CA MET A 617 20.74 -9.43 -6.57
C MET A 617 20.27 -10.10 -7.88
N HIS A 618 19.79 -11.32 -7.86
CA HIS A 618 19.48 -12.17 -9.03
C HIS A 618 20.66 -12.35 -10.00
N GLY A 619 21.88 -12.17 -9.52
CA GLY A 619 23.11 -12.26 -10.33
C GLY A 619 23.57 -10.95 -10.95
N SER A 620 22.90 -9.83 -10.67
CA SER A 620 23.32 -8.49 -11.09
C SER A 620 24.57 -8.04 -10.31
N ASP A 621 25.58 -7.54 -11.00
CA ASP A 621 26.73 -6.86 -10.38
C ASP A 621 26.31 -5.46 -9.87
N TRP A 622 25.69 -5.45 -8.69
CA TRP A 622 25.04 -4.28 -8.13
C TRP A 622 26.01 -3.08 -7.88
N PRO A 623 27.25 -3.27 -7.42
CA PRO A 623 28.24 -2.19 -7.35
C PRO A 623 28.56 -1.59 -8.73
N ARG A 624 28.68 -2.42 -9.78
CA ARG A 624 28.87 -1.96 -11.15
C ARG A 624 27.67 -1.14 -11.63
N MET A 625 26.45 -1.54 -11.31
CA MET A 625 25.24 -0.81 -11.69
C MET A 625 25.21 0.60 -11.09
N ARG A 626 25.63 0.75 -9.83
CA ARG A 626 25.79 2.08 -9.22
C ARG A 626 26.72 2.99 -10.03
N THR A 627 27.85 2.46 -10.45
CA THR A 627 28.85 3.24 -11.22
C THR A 627 28.32 3.57 -12.61
N MET A 628 27.74 2.58 -13.29
CA MET A 628 27.25 2.68 -14.67
C MET A 628 26.13 3.72 -14.77
N TYR A 629 25.07 3.57 -13.99
CA TYR A 629 23.93 4.50 -14.00
C TYR A 629 24.26 5.84 -13.32
N GLY A 630 25.14 5.85 -12.32
CA GLY A 630 25.65 7.06 -11.69
C GLY A 630 26.39 8.00 -12.64
N ALA A 631 26.97 7.48 -13.73
CA ALA A 631 27.61 8.28 -14.77
C ALA A 631 26.60 9.18 -15.53
N LEU A 632 25.34 8.82 -15.56
CA LEU A 632 24.28 9.60 -16.21
C LEU A 632 23.68 10.70 -15.31
N LEU A 633 23.92 10.62 -13.99
CA LEU A 633 23.33 11.52 -12.99
C LEU A 633 23.62 13.02 -13.23
N PRO A 634 24.82 13.44 -13.71
CA PRO A 634 25.08 14.84 -14.02
C PRO A 634 24.15 15.45 -15.08
N SER A 635 23.55 14.63 -15.94
CA SER A 635 22.63 15.05 -17.01
C SER A 635 21.18 15.09 -16.57
N VAL A 636 20.86 14.64 -15.36
CA VAL A 636 19.50 14.65 -14.81
C VAL A 636 19.10 16.10 -14.48
N MET A 637 18.06 16.61 -15.13
CA MET A 637 17.60 17.99 -15.00
C MET A 637 16.19 18.11 -14.42
N HIS A 638 15.52 16.98 -14.12
CA HIS A 638 14.17 16.97 -13.53
C HIS A 638 13.99 15.77 -12.60
N ARG A 639 13.13 15.91 -11.61
CA ARG A 639 12.89 14.82 -10.64
C ARG A 639 12.31 13.55 -11.28
N ALA A 640 11.53 13.71 -12.36
CA ALA A 640 11.03 12.57 -13.12
C ALA A 640 12.15 11.83 -13.85
N ASP A 641 13.17 12.54 -14.36
CA ASP A 641 14.35 11.92 -14.99
C ASP A 641 15.16 11.11 -13.96
N LEU A 642 15.22 11.59 -12.71
CA LEU A 642 15.84 10.82 -11.63
C LEU A 642 15.06 9.54 -11.33
N ASN A 643 13.71 9.58 -11.31
CA ASN A 643 12.91 8.38 -11.17
C ASN A 643 13.17 7.39 -12.30
N TYR A 644 13.22 7.87 -13.54
CA TYR A 644 13.53 7.05 -14.70
C TYR A 644 14.93 6.40 -14.59
N LEU A 645 15.95 7.17 -14.20
CA LEU A 645 17.30 6.65 -14.00
C LEU A 645 17.38 5.59 -12.89
N ILE A 646 16.68 5.80 -11.78
CA ILE A 646 16.60 4.83 -10.68
C ILE A 646 15.88 3.57 -11.12
N ASP A 647 14.80 3.70 -11.89
CA ASP A 647 14.04 2.56 -12.40
C ASP A 647 14.86 1.74 -13.41
N MET A 648 15.59 2.40 -14.31
CA MET A 648 16.55 1.73 -15.19
C MET A 648 17.60 0.94 -14.42
N MET A 649 18.18 1.53 -13.37
CA MET A 649 19.14 0.83 -12.49
C MET A 649 18.46 -0.36 -11.79
N GLY A 650 17.24 -0.19 -11.27
CA GLY A 650 16.47 -1.24 -10.61
C GLY A 650 16.10 -2.39 -11.54
N SER A 651 15.90 -2.11 -12.84
CA SER A 651 15.56 -3.10 -13.86
C SER A 651 16.62 -4.18 -14.04
N GLU A 652 17.87 -3.89 -13.70
CA GLU A 652 19.00 -4.84 -13.77
C GLU A 652 18.86 -6.03 -12.81
N ILE A 653 17.95 -5.95 -11.84
CA ILE A 653 17.66 -7.05 -10.90
C ILE A 653 16.65 -8.05 -11.48
N ALA A 654 15.86 -7.64 -12.49
CA ALA A 654 14.81 -8.45 -13.10
C ALA A 654 13.82 -9.05 -12.07
N VAL A 655 13.25 -8.20 -11.22
CA VAL A 655 12.33 -8.58 -10.15
C VAL A 655 11.01 -7.79 -10.22
N GLY A 656 9.88 -8.44 -9.93
CA GLY A 656 8.58 -7.78 -9.79
C GLY A 656 8.53 -6.82 -8.59
N HIS A 657 7.51 -5.97 -8.53
CA HIS A 657 7.22 -5.06 -7.41
C HIS A 657 8.34 -4.08 -6.98
N SER A 658 9.35 -3.85 -7.81
CA SER A 658 10.37 -2.82 -7.56
C SER A 658 9.92 -1.51 -8.23
N TYR A 659 9.13 -0.72 -7.52
CA TYR A 659 8.53 0.51 -8.06
C TYR A 659 9.28 1.75 -7.63
N VAL A 660 9.50 2.69 -8.57
CA VAL A 660 10.00 4.03 -8.29
C VAL A 660 8.88 5.03 -8.46
N ARG A 661 8.59 5.84 -7.43
CA ARG A 661 7.41 6.71 -7.43
C ARG A 661 7.63 8.00 -6.63
N GLY A 662 6.80 9.00 -6.91
CA GLY A 662 6.71 10.23 -6.13
C GLY A 662 7.94 11.13 -6.23
N GLY A 663 8.20 11.88 -5.18
CA GLY A 663 9.22 12.92 -5.11
C GLY A 663 8.69 14.31 -5.47
N ASP A 664 9.58 15.28 -5.46
CA ASP A 664 9.29 16.70 -5.72
C ASP A 664 9.07 17.00 -7.22
N ILE A 665 8.12 16.32 -7.83
CA ILE A 665 7.69 16.62 -9.20
C ILE A 665 6.73 17.81 -9.14
N PRO A 666 6.91 18.83 -10.01
CA PRO A 666 6.00 19.98 -10.06
C PRO A 666 4.55 19.52 -10.21
N ALA A 667 3.69 19.98 -9.30
CA ALA A 667 2.28 19.61 -9.31
C ALA A 667 1.55 20.29 -10.47
N VAL A 668 0.77 19.52 -11.21
CA VAL A 668 -0.18 20.02 -12.21
C VAL A 668 -1.58 19.89 -11.61
N THR A 669 -2.34 20.97 -11.62
CA THR A 669 -3.74 20.93 -11.18
C THR A 669 -4.55 20.08 -12.16
N PRO A 670 -5.12 18.95 -11.75
CA PRO A 670 -5.90 18.10 -12.64
C PRO A 670 -7.23 18.78 -12.99
N THR A 671 -7.63 18.70 -14.24
CA THR A 671 -9.00 19.02 -14.65
C THR A 671 -9.85 17.77 -14.48
N ASN A 672 -10.78 17.80 -13.53
CA ASN A 672 -11.71 16.69 -13.29
C ASN A 672 -12.84 16.74 -14.29
N GLY A 673 -12.76 16.00 -15.39
CA GLY A 673 -13.83 15.84 -16.36
C GLY A 673 -15.01 15.07 -15.75
N GLY A 674 -16.24 15.42 -16.14
CA GLY A 674 -17.45 14.69 -15.78
C GLY A 674 -17.71 13.54 -16.74
N GLN A 675 -18.15 12.37 -16.20
CA GLN A 675 -18.59 11.22 -16.97
C GLN A 675 -20.09 10.99 -16.72
N LEU A 676 -20.81 10.61 -17.77
CA LEU A 676 -22.25 10.42 -17.72
C LEU A 676 -22.66 8.94 -17.54
N GLY A 677 -21.70 8.02 -17.58
CA GLY A 677 -21.98 6.57 -17.54
C GLY A 677 -22.71 6.09 -18.80
N ALA A 678 -22.33 6.61 -19.97
CA ALA A 678 -22.99 6.31 -21.23
C ALA A 678 -22.00 6.27 -22.41
N ASP A 679 -22.40 5.61 -23.49
CA ASP A 679 -21.72 5.63 -24.79
C ASP A 679 -22.50 6.46 -25.80
N PHE A 680 -21.79 7.08 -26.74
CA PHE A 680 -22.33 8.01 -27.71
C PHE A 680 -21.84 7.67 -29.14
N VAL A 681 -22.66 8.02 -30.13
CA VAL A 681 -22.29 8.11 -31.54
C VAL A 681 -22.71 9.45 -32.11
N ILE A 682 -22.07 9.89 -33.19
CA ILE A 682 -22.55 11.04 -33.94
C ILE A 682 -23.62 10.57 -34.94
N ASP A 683 -24.82 11.15 -34.79
CA ASP A 683 -25.94 10.96 -35.71
C ASP A 683 -26.53 12.35 -36.02
N GLN A 684 -26.62 12.66 -37.33
CA GLN A 684 -27.13 13.94 -37.83
C GLN A 684 -26.47 15.18 -37.19
N GLY A 685 -25.15 15.10 -36.90
CA GLY A 685 -24.35 16.18 -36.32
C GLY A 685 -24.55 16.40 -34.81
N ARG A 686 -25.17 15.46 -34.12
CA ARG A 686 -25.43 15.49 -32.67
C ARG A 686 -24.91 14.20 -31.98
N TYR A 687 -24.68 14.28 -30.69
CA TYR A 687 -24.33 13.15 -29.82
C TYR A 687 -25.58 12.38 -29.44
N LYS A 688 -25.73 11.15 -29.96
CA LYS A 688 -26.81 10.22 -29.65
C LYS A 688 -26.36 9.16 -28.66
N ILE A 689 -27.13 8.96 -27.62
CA ILE A 689 -26.87 7.95 -26.59
C ILE A 689 -27.15 6.56 -27.16
N THR A 690 -26.15 5.68 -27.15
CA THR A 690 -26.27 4.30 -27.62
C THR A 690 -26.36 3.29 -26.47
N LYS A 691 -25.83 3.64 -25.32
CA LYS A 691 -25.87 2.78 -24.12
C LYS A 691 -25.83 3.63 -22.85
N ILE A 692 -26.56 3.20 -21.84
CA ILE A 692 -26.49 3.70 -20.46
C ILE A 692 -26.08 2.53 -19.57
N TYR A 693 -25.11 2.76 -18.66
CA TYR A 693 -24.62 1.73 -17.73
C TYR A 693 -25.37 1.83 -16.41
N ASP A 694 -26.45 1.08 -16.24
CA ASP A 694 -27.49 1.24 -15.20
C ASP A 694 -27.59 0.09 -14.18
N ASN A 695 -26.54 -0.72 -14.00
CA ASN A 695 -26.67 -2.05 -13.38
C ASN A 695 -26.99 -2.08 -11.88
N GLU A 696 -26.48 -1.15 -11.04
CA GLU A 696 -26.62 -1.21 -9.58
C GLU A 696 -26.93 0.16 -8.96
N SER A 697 -28.11 0.68 -9.23
CA SER A 697 -28.51 2.01 -8.74
C SER A 697 -28.58 2.12 -7.20
N TRP A 698 -28.75 1.00 -6.50
CA TRP A 698 -28.70 0.93 -5.02
C TRP A 698 -27.29 1.07 -4.45
N ASN A 699 -26.26 0.79 -5.25
CA ASN A 699 -24.85 0.94 -4.87
C ASN A 699 -24.40 2.36 -5.22
N THR A 700 -24.08 3.16 -4.20
CA THR A 700 -23.68 4.56 -4.37
C THR A 700 -22.49 4.76 -5.29
N ASP A 701 -21.53 3.80 -5.29
CA ASP A 701 -20.31 3.85 -6.09
C ASP A 701 -20.54 3.46 -7.57
N LEU A 702 -21.68 2.81 -7.87
CA LEU A 702 -22.05 2.33 -9.21
C LEU A 702 -23.34 2.98 -9.72
N ARG A 703 -23.72 4.13 -9.18
CA ARG A 703 -24.91 4.86 -9.62
C ARG A 703 -24.61 5.65 -10.88
N ALA A 704 -25.22 5.25 -12.00
CA ALA A 704 -25.07 5.93 -13.27
C ALA A 704 -25.81 7.29 -13.26
N PRO A 705 -25.19 8.42 -13.63
CA PRO A 705 -25.81 9.74 -13.62
C PRO A 705 -27.10 9.82 -14.44
N LEU A 706 -27.17 9.12 -15.57
CA LEU A 706 -28.34 9.12 -16.46
C LEU A 706 -29.43 8.11 -16.08
N ALA A 707 -29.16 7.17 -15.15
CA ALA A 707 -30.12 6.16 -14.71
C ALA A 707 -30.71 6.43 -13.31
N VAL A 708 -30.45 7.58 -12.72
CA VAL A 708 -31.03 7.95 -11.43
C VAL A 708 -32.56 8.08 -11.57
N PRO A 709 -33.37 7.51 -10.67
CA PRO A 709 -34.81 7.66 -10.69
C PRO A 709 -35.23 9.14 -10.77
N GLY A 710 -36.08 9.48 -11.73
CA GLY A 710 -36.53 10.85 -12.02
C GLY A 710 -35.72 11.55 -13.12
N VAL A 711 -34.61 11.01 -13.59
CA VAL A 711 -33.88 11.48 -14.75
C VAL A 711 -34.47 10.83 -16.00
N ASP A 712 -35.21 11.63 -16.81
CA ASP A 712 -35.87 11.12 -18.04
C ASP A 712 -34.90 11.22 -19.24
N VAL A 713 -33.94 10.28 -19.28
CA VAL A 713 -33.00 10.09 -20.40
C VAL A 713 -33.03 8.62 -20.82
N ARG A 714 -33.03 8.37 -22.12
CA ARG A 714 -33.14 7.01 -22.69
C ARG A 714 -32.08 6.78 -23.78
N VAL A 715 -31.76 5.52 -23.98
CA VAL A 715 -30.98 5.10 -25.17
C VAL A 715 -31.75 5.56 -26.41
N GLY A 716 -31.08 6.21 -27.35
CA GLY A 716 -31.65 6.81 -28.54
C GLY A 716 -31.85 8.33 -28.45
N ASP A 717 -31.82 8.91 -27.26
CA ASP A 717 -31.88 10.37 -27.07
C ASP A 717 -30.60 11.05 -27.56
N TYR A 718 -30.77 12.29 -28.02
CA TYR A 718 -29.69 13.18 -28.43
C TYR A 718 -29.37 14.19 -27.33
N VAL A 719 -28.10 14.45 -27.05
CA VAL A 719 -27.65 15.55 -26.19
C VAL A 719 -27.57 16.79 -27.07
N ILE A 720 -28.41 17.76 -26.78
CA ILE A 720 -28.58 19.01 -27.55
C ILE A 720 -27.71 20.14 -26.97
N ALA A 721 -27.62 20.22 -25.62
CA ALA A 721 -26.82 21.22 -24.95
C ALA A 721 -26.37 20.74 -23.57
N VAL A 722 -25.30 21.34 -23.03
CA VAL A 722 -24.78 21.13 -21.68
C VAL A 722 -24.72 22.50 -20.99
N ASN A 723 -25.38 22.66 -19.84
CA ASN A 723 -25.49 23.94 -19.09
C ASN A 723 -25.92 25.13 -19.98
N GLY A 724 -26.80 24.89 -20.96
CA GLY A 724 -27.31 25.91 -21.88
C GLY A 724 -26.40 26.19 -23.09
N GLU A 725 -25.18 25.65 -23.15
CA GLU A 725 -24.29 25.74 -24.32
C GLU A 725 -24.66 24.63 -25.33
N GLU A 726 -24.96 25.03 -26.56
CA GLU A 726 -25.38 24.10 -27.62
C GLU A 726 -24.21 23.18 -27.99
N LEU A 727 -24.49 21.89 -28.12
CA LEU A 727 -23.54 20.85 -28.52
C LEU A 727 -23.81 20.36 -29.96
N ARG A 728 -22.86 20.58 -30.85
CA ARG A 728 -22.89 20.10 -32.25
C ARG A 728 -21.50 19.58 -32.65
N THR A 729 -21.42 18.66 -33.57
CA THR A 729 -20.16 18.34 -34.23
C THR A 729 -19.60 19.58 -34.93
N PRO A 730 -18.30 19.93 -34.78
CA PRO A 730 -17.21 19.13 -34.20
C PRO A 730 -16.95 19.32 -32.70
N ASP A 731 -17.84 19.97 -31.92
CA ASP A 731 -17.65 20.19 -30.50
C ASP A 731 -17.45 18.86 -29.76
N ASN A 732 -16.63 18.88 -28.72
CA ASN A 732 -16.34 17.71 -27.91
C ASN A 732 -17.21 17.74 -26.63
N LEU A 733 -18.10 16.75 -26.48
CA LEU A 733 -18.97 16.60 -25.33
C LEU A 733 -18.17 16.59 -23.99
N PHE A 734 -17.05 15.89 -23.98
CA PHE A 734 -16.24 15.74 -22.75
C PHE A 734 -15.60 17.06 -22.32
N ARG A 735 -15.21 17.95 -23.26
CA ARG A 735 -14.77 19.30 -22.96
C ARG A 735 -15.85 20.10 -22.25
N MET A 736 -17.10 19.96 -22.65
CA MET A 736 -18.22 20.64 -22.01
C MET A 736 -18.57 20.08 -20.63
N LEU A 737 -18.07 18.89 -20.30
CA LEU A 737 -18.18 18.26 -18.99
C LEU A 737 -16.96 18.48 -18.08
N ASP A 738 -15.95 19.24 -18.53
CA ASP A 738 -14.80 19.59 -17.70
C ASP A 738 -15.22 20.36 -16.45
N GLY A 739 -14.71 19.95 -15.30
CA GLY A 739 -15.01 20.55 -14.00
C GLY A 739 -16.42 20.29 -13.47
N THR A 740 -17.21 19.39 -14.10
CA THR A 740 -18.60 19.08 -13.69
C THR A 740 -18.72 17.88 -12.76
N ALA A 741 -17.65 17.08 -12.59
CA ALA A 741 -17.67 15.92 -11.69
C ALA A 741 -18.12 16.31 -10.27
N GLY A 742 -19.16 15.63 -9.76
CA GLY A 742 -19.75 15.89 -8.44
C GLY A 742 -20.61 17.16 -8.36
N LYS A 743 -20.87 17.84 -9.47
CA LYS A 743 -21.68 19.07 -9.51
C LYS A 743 -22.95 18.89 -10.33
N GLN A 744 -23.99 19.64 -9.96
CA GLN A 744 -25.22 19.69 -10.75
C GLN A 744 -24.91 20.21 -12.15
N THR A 745 -25.33 19.46 -13.17
CA THR A 745 -25.14 19.77 -14.59
C THR A 745 -26.47 19.60 -15.30
N VAL A 746 -26.87 20.60 -16.05
CA VAL A 746 -28.14 20.59 -16.82
C VAL A 746 -27.84 20.07 -18.24
N LEU A 747 -28.43 18.95 -18.61
CA LEU A 747 -28.44 18.46 -19.98
C LEU A 747 -29.75 18.82 -20.66
N THR A 748 -29.68 19.34 -21.89
CA THR A 748 -30.83 19.46 -22.78
C THR A 748 -30.82 18.23 -23.68
N VAL A 749 -31.86 17.42 -23.62
CA VAL A 749 -31.96 16.15 -24.36
C VAL A 749 -33.27 16.09 -25.17
N ASN A 750 -33.23 15.35 -26.28
CA ASN A 750 -34.40 15.17 -27.12
C ASN A 750 -34.37 13.81 -27.83
N THR A 751 -35.53 13.31 -28.22
CA THR A 751 -35.67 12.11 -29.07
C THR A 751 -35.33 12.37 -30.54
N THR A 752 -35.21 13.63 -30.93
CA THR A 752 -34.81 14.10 -32.26
C THR A 752 -33.56 15.00 -32.16
N PRO A 753 -32.73 15.16 -33.21
CA PRO A 753 -31.52 15.97 -33.18
C PRO A 753 -31.77 17.48 -33.20
N THR A 754 -32.89 17.94 -32.68
CA THR A 754 -33.32 19.37 -32.68
C THR A 754 -33.60 19.87 -31.28
N ALA A 755 -33.51 21.18 -31.08
CA ALA A 755 -33.86 21.80 -29.78
C ALA A 755 -35.37 21.95 -29.58
N VAL A 756 -36.18 21.83 -30.65
CA VAL A 756 -37.65 21.95 -30.56
C VAL A 756 -38.21 20.74 -29.84
N GLY A 757 -38.92 20.97 -28.74
CA GLY A 757 -39.48 19.92 -27.91
C GLY A 757 -38.46 19.21 -26.98
N ALA A 758 -37.24 19.73 -26.90
CA ALA A 758 -36.23 19.23 -25.99
C ALA A 758 -36.63 19.43 -24.51
N ARG A 759 -36.18 18.54 -23.66
CA ARG A 759 -36.35 18.58 -22.21
C ARG A 759 -35.06 18.85 -21.47
N HIS A 760 -35.14 19.45 -20.33
CA HIS A 760 -33.98 19.70 -19.45
C HIS A 760 -33.96 18.68 -18.34
N VAL A 761 -32.81 18.03 -18.12
CA VAL A 761 -32.62 17.10 -17.03
C VAL A 761 -31.37 17.52 -16.23
N THR A 762 -31.48 17.50 -14.91
CA THR A 762 -30.35 17.77 -14.03
C THR A 762 -29.70 16.45 -13.60
N VAL A 763 -28.40 16.34 -13.81
CA VAL A 763 -27.60 15.17 -13.45
C VAL A 763 -26.38 15.59 -12.64
N ILE A 764 -25.74 14.64 -11.96
CA ILE A 764 -24.45 14.84 -11.29
C ILE A 764 -23.44 13.90 -11.94
N PRO A 765 -22.60 14.39 -12.88
CA PRO A 765 -21.57 13.58 -13.52
C PRO A 765 -20.60 13.00 -12.49
N VAL A 766 -20.12 11.78 -12.71
CA VAL A 766 -19.09 11.13 -11.89
C VAL A 766 -17.70 11.45 -12.42
N ALA A 767 -16.69 11.42 -11.57
CA ALA A 767 -15.30 11.67 -12.01
C ALA A 767 -14.75 10.52 -12.88
N ASN A 768 -15.28 9.29 -12.69
CA ASN A 768 -14.86 8.10 -13.42
C ASN A 768 -16.03 7.12 -13.53
N ASP A 769 -16.29 6.60 -14.71
CA ASP A 769 -17.37 5.63 -14.99
C ASP A 769 -16.84 4.20 -15.26
N GLN A 770 -15.54 3.94 -15.05
CA GLN A 770 -14.93 2.63 -15.28
C GLN A 770 -15.58 1.53 -14.43
N GLY A 771 -15.95 1.84 -13.18
CA GLY A 771 -16.67 0.91 -12.30
C GLY A 771 -18.01 0.46 -12.88
N LEU A 772 -18.76 1.40 -13.50
CA LEU A 772 -20.02 1.11 -14.18
C LEU A 772 -19.83 0.19 -15.38
N ARG A 773 -18.80 0.47 -16.20
CA ARG A 773 -18.44 -0.33 -17.38
C ARG A 773 -17.96 -1.72 -16.99
N ALA A 774 -17.11 -1.82 -15.97
CA ALA A 774 -16.63 -3.10 -15.42
C ALA A 774 -17.78 -3.96 -14.90
N ARG A 775 -18.71 -3.36 -14.16
CA ARG A 775 -19.89 -4.07 -13.66
C ARG A 775 -20.77 -4.59 -14.81
N ALA A 776 -20.98 -3.78 -15.83
CA ALA A 776 -21.75 -4.20 -17.01
C ALA A 776 -21.10 -5.38 -17.75
N TRP A 777 -19.76 -5.40 -17.82
CA TRP A 777 -19.00 -6.51 -18.40
C TRP A 777 -19.11 -7.79 -17.56
N ILE A 778 -18.97 -7.69 -16.25
CA ILE A 778 -19.12 -8.82 -15.32
C ILE A 778 -20.52 -9.44 -15.45
N GLU A 779 -21.57 -8.61 -15.44
CA GLU A 779 -22.94 -9.08 -15.59
C GLU A 779 -23.27 -9.62 -17.00
N HIS A 780 -22.60 -9.09 -18.02
CA HIS A 780 -22.68 -9.67 -19.37
C HIS A 780 -22.09 -11.09 -19.39
N ASN A 781 -20.87 -11.25 -18.87
CA ASN A 781 -20.20 -12.56 -18.81
C ASN A 781 -21.00 -13.58 -18.00
N ARG A 782 -21.57 -13.15 -16.85
CA ARG A 782 -22.43 -14.01 -16.04
C ARG A 782 -23.63 -14.52 -16.85
N ARG A 783 -24.29 -13.64 -17.62
CA ARG A 783 -25.41 -14.01 -18.51
C ARG A 783 -24.99 -14.93 -19.65
N VAL A 784 -23.80 -14.71 -20.21
CA VAL A 784 -23.22 -15.59 -21.25
C VAL A 784 -22.99 -16.99 -20.69
N VAL A 785 -22.37 -17.09 -19.50
CA VAL A 785 -22.17 -18.40 -18.83
C VAL A 785 -23.50 -19.07 -18.49
N ASP A 786 -24.47 -18.33 -17.98
CA ASP A 786 -25.80 -18.86 -17.68
C ASP A 786 -26.49 -19.38 -18.95
N SER A 787 -26.43 -18.64 -20.05
CA SER A 787 -26.99 -19.04 -21.36
C SER A 787 -26.29 -20.28 -21.93
N LEU A 788 -24.96 -20.27 -22.02
CA LEU A 788 -24.19 -21.37 -22.60
C LEU A 788 -24.30 -22.65 -21.76
N SER A 789 -24.40 -22.54 -20.46
CA SER A 789 -24.55 -23.67 -19.54
C SER A 789 -26.00 -24.03 -19.22
N LYS A 790 -26.98 -23.30 -19.78
CA LYS A 790 -28.42 -23.44 -19.45
C LYS A 790 -28.68 -23.39 -17.94
N GLY A 791 -28.07 -22.44 -17.26
CA GLY A 791 -28.19 -22.24 -15.84
C GLY A 791 -27.47 -23.27 -14.95
N THR A 792 -26.56 -24.04 -15.51
CA THR A 792 -25.88 -25.12 -14.77
C THR A 792 -24.63 -24.66 -14.04
N LEU A 793 -23.91 -23.67 -14.57
CA LEU A 793 -22.64 -23.16 -14.04
C LEU A 793 -22.81 -21.77 -13.41
N ALA A 794 -22.09 -21.56 -12.30
CA ALA A 794 -21.88 -20.24 -11.72
C ALA A 794 -20.79 -19.47 -12.48
N TYR A 795 -20.86 -18.14 -12.44
CA TYR A 795 -19.78 -17.24 -12.89
C TYR A 795 -19.37 -16.33 -11.73
N VAL A 796 -18.09 -16.35 -11.39
CA VAL A 796 -17.50 -15.57 -10.29
C VAL A 796 -16.32 -14.79 -10.81
N TYR A 797 -16.41 -13.46 -10.85
CA TYR A 797 -15.29 -12.59 -11.23
C TYR A 797 -14.54 -12.11 -9.99
N ILE A 798 -13.20 -12.18 -10.05
CA ILE A 798 -12.31 -11.79 -8.96
C ILE A 798 -11.39 -10.66 -9.45
N PRO A 799 -11.72 -9.38 -9.19
CA PRO A 799 -10.97 -8.24 -9.70
C PRO A 799 -9.57 -8.09 -9.09
N ASN A 800 -9.40 -8.58 -7.87
CA ASN A 800 -8.14 -8.65 -7.14
C ASN A 800 -8.27 -9.63 -5.97
N THR A 801 -7.19 -9.90 -5.27
CA THR A 801 -7.19 -10.67 -4.02
C THR A 801 -7.12 -9.77 -2.78
N GLY A 802 -7.62 -8.54 -2.85
CA GLY A 802 -7.85 -7.64 -1.73
C GLY A 802 -9.31 -7.63 -1.28
N GLN A 803 -9.71 -6.59 -0.51
CA GLN A 803 -11.08 -6.44 -0.01
C GLN A 803 -12.15 -6.44 -1.13
N PRO A 804 -11.98 -5.74 -2.27
CA PRO A 804 -12.96 -5.81 -3.36
C PRO A 804 -13.13 -7.22 -3.93
N GLY A 805 -12.05 -7.98 -4.05
CA GLY A 805 -12.08 -9.36 -4.53
C GLY A 805 -12.73 -10.32 -3.54
N TYR A 806 -12.40 -10.18 -2.26
CA TYR A 806 -13.07 -10.91 -1.18
C TYR A 806 -14.58 -10.69 -1.21
N THR A 807 -15.03 -9.44 -1.28
CA THR A 807 -16.46 -9.08 -1.35
C THR A 807 -17.12 -9.64 -2.62
N SER A 808 -16.45 -9.49 -3.79
CA SER A 808 -16.96 -10.02 -5.06
C SER A 808 -17.08 -11.53 -5.04
N PHE A 809 -16.05 -12.24 -4.55
CA PHE A 809 -16.07 -13.68 -4.42
C PHE A 809 -17.25 -14.16 -3.54
N ASN A 810 -17.37 -13.65 -2.33
CA ASN A 810 -18.43 -14.04 -1.40
C ASN A 810 -19.83 -13.78 -1.98
N ARG A 811 -20.01 -12.60 -2.60
CA ARG A 811 -21.29 -12.24 -3.21
C ARG A 811 -21.68 -13.18 -4.36
N TYR A 812 -20.78 -13.42 -5.30
CA TYR A 812 -21.09 -14.18 -6.49
C TYR A 812 -21.01 -15.70 -6.29
N TYR A 813 -20.07 -16.18 -5.46
CA TYR A 813 -19.92 -17.62 -5.21
C TYR A 813 -21.09 -18.18 -4.39
N PHE A 814 -21.38 -17.57 -3.24
CA PHE A 814 -22.42 -18.08 -2.37
C PHE A 814 -23.84 -17.83 -2.88
N ALA A 815 -24.06 -16.74 -3.66
CA ALA A 815 -25.37 -16.50 -4.28
C ALA A 815 -25.69 -17.49 -5.42
N GLN A 816 -24.72 -18.26 -5.90
CA GLN A 816 -24.87 -19.24 -6.97
C GLN A 816 -24.47 -20.66 -6.52
N GLN A 817 -24.46 -20.94 -5.21
CA GLN A 817 -24.06 -22.25 -4.69
C GLN A 817 -25.04 -23.40 -5.05
N ASP A 818 -26.19 -23.09 -5.60
CA ASP A 818 -27.13 -24.04 -6.17
C ASP A 818 -26.68 -24.63 -7.52
N ARG A 819 -25.68 -24.01 -8.16
CA ARG A 819 -25.13 -24.45 -9.46
C ARG A 819 -24.29 -25.73 -9.30
N LYS A 820 -24.15 -26.47 -10.42
CA LYS A 820 -23.43 -27.76 -10.44
C LYS A 820 -21.95 -27.65 -10.69
N GLY A 821 -21.43 -26.46 -11.04
CA GLY A 821 -20.01 -26.14 -11.23
C GLY A 821 -19.81 -24.65 -11.33
N ALA A 822 -18.56 -24.19 -11.46
CA ALA A 822 -18.25 -22.76 -11.47
C ALA A 822 -17.15 -22.41 -12.49
N ILE A 823 -17.32 -21.24 -13.12
CA ILE A 823 -16.27 -20.51 -13.83
C ILE A 823 -15.78 -19.42 -12.90
N ILE A 824 -14.51 -19.47 -12.57
CA ILE A 824 -13.79 -18.46 -11.76
C ILE A 824 -12.99 -17.61 -12.72
N ASP A 825 -13.41 -16.39 -12.96
CA ASP A 825 -12.73 -15.47 -13.88
C ASP A 825 -11.87 -14.50 -13.07
N GLU A 826 -10.56 -14.70 -13.14
CA GLU A 826 -9.59 -13.82 -12.48
C GLU A 826 -8.76 -13.02 -13.47
N ARG A 827 -9.15 -12.94 -14.70
CA ARG A 827 -8.49 -12.08 -15.68
C ARG A 827 -8.42 -10.66 -15.16
N PHE A 828 -7.26 -10.02 -15.32
CA PHE A 828 -6.97 -8.67 -14.80
C PHE A 828 -6.94 -8.57 -13.26
N ASN A 829 -6.75 -9.66 -12.55
CA ASN A 829 -6.62 -9.65 -11.10
C ASN A 829 -5.40 -8.84 -10.64
N GLY A 830 -5.62 -7.71 -9.97
CA GLY A 830 -4.58 -6.77 -9.53
C GLY A 830 -3.78 -7.22 -8.30
N GLY A 831 -3.96 -8.46 -7.82
CA GLY A 831 -3.26 -8.99 -6.65
C GLY A 831 -3.87 -8.58 -5.32
N GLY A 832 -3.20 -8.95 -4.24
CA GLY A 832 -3.63 -8.78 -2.84
C GLY A 832 -3.33 -10.03 -2.03
N SER A 833 -4.02 -10.23 -0.90
CA SER A 833 -3.68 -11.27 0.07
C SER A 833 -4.86 -12.19 0.47
N ALA A 834 -6.00 -12.14 -0.23
CA ALA A 834 -7.15 -13.03 0.04
C ALA A 834 -7.12 -14.35 -0.75
N ALA A 835 -5.99 -14.69 -1.41
CA ALA A 835 -5.87 -15.91 -2.20
C ALA A 835 -6.13 -17.17 -1.36
N ASP A 836 -5.56 -17.26 -0.16
CA ASP A 836 -5.72 -18.41 0.75
C ASP A 836 -7.19 -18.66 1.07
N TYR A 837 -7.92 -17.63 1.47
CA TYR A 837 -9.35 -17.72 1.77
C TYR A 837 -10.15 -18.26 0.58
N ILE A 838 -9.94 -17.67 -0.61
CA ILE A 838 -10.69 -18.07 -1.82
C ILE A 838 -10.39 -19.52 -2.16
N ILE A 839 -9.13 -19.91 -2.13
CA ILE A 839 -8.69 -21.28 -2.42
C ILE A 839 -9.25 -22.27 -1.40
N ASP A 840 -9.27 -21.94 -0.11
CA ASP A 840 -9.82 -22.79 0.94
C ASP A 840 -11.33 -23.01 0.78
N VAL A 841 -12.06 -22.00 0.35
CA VAL A 841 -13.49 -22.15 0.01
C VAL A 841 -13.67 -23.01 -1.24
N LEU A 842 -12.87 -22.78 -2.28
CA LEU A 842 -12.99 -23.51 -3.56
C LEU A 842 -12.65 -25.01 -3.43
N GLN A 843 -11.75 -25.37 -2.51
CA GLN A 843 -11.32 -26.76 -2.31
C GLN A 843 -12.17 -27.57 -1.31
N ARG A 844 -13.19 -26.96 -0.69
CA ARG A 844 -14.04 -27.65 0.29
C ARG A 844 -14.58 -28.97 -0.27
N ASP A 845 -14.45 -30.03 0.50
CA ASP A 845 -15.02 -31.34 0.21
C ASP A 845 -16.47 -31.39 0.65
N PHE A 846 -17.24 -32.19 -0.05
CA PHE A 846 -18.64 -32.45 0.29
C PHE A 846 -18.71 -33.66 1.24
N ASP A 847 -19.25 -33.46 2.46
CA ASP A 847 -19.29 -34.48 3.50
C ASP A 847 -20.64 -35.24 3.55
N GLY A 848 -21.73 -34.53 3.34
CA GLY A 848 -23.06 -35.12 3.46
C GLY A 848 -24.20 -34.11 3.50
N TYR A 849 -25.32 -34.56 4.06
CA TYR A 849 -26.54 -33.75 4.15
C TYR A 849 -27.12 -33.73 5.56
N PHE A 850 -27.77 -32.63 5.87
CA PHE A 850 -28.75 -32.54 6.93
C PHE A 850 -30.15 -32.57 6.33
N ASN A 851 -31.11 -33.25 6.99
CA ASN A 851 -32.47 -33.21 6.56
C ASN A 851 -33.15 -31.87 6.93
N ASN A 852 -34.15 -31.50 6.16
CA ASN A 852 -34.98 -30.34 6.44
C ASN A 852 -36.39 -30.83 6.79
N VAL A 853 -36.89 -30.50 7.99
CA VAL A 853 -38.19 -30.99 8.48
C VAL A 853 -39.37 -30.10 8.07
N ALA A 854 -39.12 -28.97 7.48
CA ALA A 854 -40.12 -27.97 7.11
C ALA A 854 -40.04 -27.58 5.63
N GLY A 855 -41.02 -26.86 5.15
CA GLY A 855 -41.07 -26.33 3.78
C GLY A 855 -41.11 -27.45 2.73
N ASP A 856 -40.20 -27.38 1.76
CA ASP A 856 -40.09 -28.38 0.67
C ASP A 856 -39.36 -29.65 1.09
N ARG A 857 -38.87 -29.70 2.33
CA ARG A 857 -38.10 -30.83 2.91
C ARG A 857 -36.82 -31.18 2.12
N MET A 858 -36.31 -30.29 1.32
CA MET A 858 -35.05 -30.48 0.60
C MET A 858 -33.85 -30.52 1.57
N PRO A 859 -33.00 -31.55 1.52
CA PRO A 859 -31.81 -31.61 2.33
C PRO A 859 -30.84 -30.48 2.01
N PHE A 860 -30.13 -29.97 3.00
CA PHE A 860 -29.02 -29.02 2.80
C PHE A 860 -27.67 -29.66 3.08
N THR A 861 -26.63 -29.12 2.49
CA THR A 861 -25.29 -29.75 2.47
C THR A 861 -24.49 -29.50 3.75
N SER A 862 -23.53 -30.38 4.02
CA SER A 862 -22.44 -30.20 4.96
C SER A 862 -21.10 -30.30 4.18
N PRO A 863 -20.22 -29.28 4.20
CA PRO A 863 -20.43 -27.90 4.70
C PRO A 863 -21.69 -27.24 4.14
N ALA A 864 -22.24 -26.25 4.87
CA ALA A 864 -23.51 -25.62 4.50
C ALA A 864 -23.44 -24.83 3.18
N ALA A 865 -22.27 -24.46 2.74
CA ALA A 865 -22.06 -23.65 1.55
C ALA A 865 -20.87 -24.14 0.72
N GLY A 866 -21.10 -24.31 -0.59
CA GLY A 866 -20.09 -24.72 -1.56
C GLY A 866 -20.71 -25.08 -2.92
N ILE A 867 -19.87 -25.08 -3.96
CA ILE A 867 -20.17 -25.62 -5.29
C ILE A 867 -19.34 -26.89 -5.45
N TRP A 868 -20.01 -28.03 -5.54
CA TRP A 868 -19.38 -29.37 -5.39
C TRP A 868 -18.87 -29.97 -6.70
N GLY A 869 -19.24 -29.41 -7.84
CA GLY A 869 -18.80 -29.88 -9.14
C GLY A 869 -17.52 -29.21 -9.67
N PRO A 870 -17.28 -29.39 -10.96
CA PRO A 870 -16.05 -28.89 -11.59
C PRO A 870 -15.94 -27.37 -11.46
N LYS A 871 -14.71 -26.92 -11.25
CA LYS A 871 -14.33 -25.52 -11.25
C LYS A 871 -13.29 -25.31 -12.36
N VAL A 872 -13.50 -24.32 -13.21
CA VAL A 872 -12.55 -23.91 -14.25
C VAL A 872 -12.21 -22.46 -14.00
N MET A 873 -10.91 -22.16 -13.92
CA MET A 873 -10.44 -20.80 -13.69
C MET A 873 -9.89 -20.22 -14.98
N ILE A 874 -10.30 -18.97 -15.28
CA ILE A 874 -9.78 -18.22 -16.44
C ILE A 874 -8.71 -17.27 -15.94
N ILE A 875 -7.53 -17.33 -16.55
CA ILE A 875 -6.36 -16.51 -16.21
C ILE A 875 -5.86 -15.75 -17.44
N ASN A 876 -5.19 -14.63 -17.22
CA ASN A 876 -4.48 -13.93 -18.27
C ASN A 876 -3.21 -13.24 -17.76
N GLU A 877 -2.40 -12.72 -18.67
CA GLU A 877 -1.13 -12.06 -18.42
C GLU A 877 -1.22 -10.77 -17.61
N MET A 878 -2.42 -10.26 -17.35
CA MET A 878 -2.67 -9.10 -16.51
C MET A 878 -3.00 -9.47 -15.06
N ALA A 879 -3.18 -10.75 -14.77
CA ALA A 879 -3.29 -11.24 -13.41
C ALA A 879 -1.88 -11.29 -12.77
N GLY A 880 -1.72 -10.69 -11.59
CA GLY A 880 -0.39 -10.58 -10.96
C GLY A 880 -0.43 -10.57 -9.44
N SER A 881 0.73 -10.82 -8.82
CA SER A 881 0.89 -10.88 -7.34
C SER A 881 -0.01 -11.95 -6.72
N GLY A 882 -0.99 -11.59 -5.90
CA GLY A 882 -2.01 -12.55 -5.43
C GLY A 882 -2.82 -13.19 -6.56
N GLY A 883 -2.90 -12.52 -7.74
CA GLY A 883 -3.43 -13.08 -8.98
C GLY A 883 -2.47 -14.02 -9.72
N ASP A 884 -1.20 -14.10 -9.33
CA ASP A 884 -0.28 -15.18 -9.71
C ASP A 884 -0.38 -16.34 -8.71
N LEU A 885 -0.47 -16.03 -7.41
CA LEU A 885 -0.50 -17.02 -6.34
C LEU A 885 -1.78 -17.86 -6.38
N MET A 886 -2.93 -17.22 -6.57
CA MET A 886 -4.23 -17.92 -6.54
C MET A 886 -4.34 -19.00 -7.61
N PRO A 887 -4.05 -18.79 -8.90
CA PRO A 887 -4.08 -19.83 -9.91
C PRO A 887 -2.96 -20.86 -9.71
N TRP A 888 -1.80 -20.45 -9.19
CA TRP A 888 -0.77 -21.40 -8.82
C TRP A 888 -1.28 -22.39 -7.73
N MET A 889 -1.90 -21.90 -6.65
CA MET A 889 -2.50 -22.72 -5.61
C MET A 889 -3.63 -23.59 -6.16
N PHE A 890 -4.49 -23.02 -7.02
CA PHE A 890 -5.60 -23.73 -7.64
C PHE A 890 -5.11 -24.94 -8.46
N HIS A 891 -4.07 -24.75 -9.26
CA HIS A 891 -3.44 -25.82 -10.04
C HIS A 891 -2.70 -26.82 -9.16
N TYR A 892 -1.86 -26.33 -8.23
CA TYR A 892 -1.07 -27.16 -7.32
C TYR A 892 -1.93 -28.07 -6.43
N ARG A 893 -3.05 -27.56 -5.92
CA ARG A 893 -4.03 -28.30 -5.11
C ARG A 893 -5.00 -29.13 -5.95
N LYS A 894 -4.88 -29.09 -7.27
CA LYS A 894 -5.73 -29.84 -8.24
C LYS A 894 -7.23 -29.57 -8.07
N ILE A 895 -7.59 -28.30 -7.80
CA ILE A 895 -8.98 -27.88 -7.60
C ILE A 895 -9.77 -27.93 -8.93
N GLY A 896 -9.11 -27.60 -10.05
CA GLY A 896 -9.71 -27.60 -11.37
C GLY A 896 -8.72 -27.27 -12.47
N THR A 897 -9.24 -26.88 -13.63
CA THR A 897 -8.47 -26.60 -14.86
C THR A 897 -8.29 -25.11 -15.04
N LEU A 898 -7.08 -24.68 -15.40
CA LEU A 898 -6.75 -23.31 -15.79
C LEU A 898 -6.90 -23.14 -17.32
N VAL A 899 -7.61 -22.08 -17.75
CA VAL A 899 -7.83 -21.73 -19.14
C VAL A 899 -7.38 -20.31 -19.38
N GLY A 900 -6.76 -20.01 -20.53
CA GLY A 900 -6.40 -18.64 -20.89
C GLY A 900 -4.93 -18.46 -21.20
N LYS A 901 -4.29 -17.47 -20.62
CA LYS A 901 -2.87 -17.12 -20.85
C LYS A 901 -2.09 -17.08 -19.55
N ARG A 902 -0.78 -17.33 -19.64
CA ARG A 902 0.17 -17.29 -18.51
C ARG A 902 0.08 -15.94 -17.77
N THR A 903 0.05 -15.98 -16.44
CA THR A 903 -0.06 -14.80 -15.59
C THR A 903 1.23 -13.95 -15.58
N TRP A 904 1.19 -12.76 -15.01
CA TRP A 904 2.30 -11.81 -15.01
C TRP A 904 3.61 -12.39 -14.48
N GLY A 905 3.57 -13.10 -13.36
CA GLY A 905 4.77 -13.66 -12.74
C GLY A 905 5.47 -12.71 -11.78
N GLY A 906 4.75 -11.82 -11.11
CA GLY A 906 5.27 -10.92 -10.10
C GLY A 906 4.87 -11.35 -8.69
N LEU A 907 5.46 -12.42 -8.16
CA LEU A 907 5.13 -12.98 -6.86
C LEU A 907 6.27 -12.77 -5.85
N VAL A 908 6.50 -11.53 -5.50
CA VAL A 908 7.33 -11.10 -4.37
C VAL A 908 6.54 -10.13 -3.52
N HIS A 909 6.78 -10.07 -2.21
CA HIS A 909 6.11 -9.09 -1.36
C HIS A 909 7.01 -7.92 -0.99
N THR A 910 6.38 -6.76 -0.80
CA THR A 910 7.04 -5.51 -0.42
C THR A 910 6.75 -5.18 1.03
N ALA A 911 7.73 -4.65 1.75
CA ALA A 911 7.56 -4.11 3.09
C ALA A 911 8.66 -3.09 3.40
N ASP A 912 8.39 -2.21 4.32
CA ASP A 912 9.28 -1.33 5.10
C ASP A 912 10.46 -0.60 4.39
N THR A 913 10.52 -0.54 3.07
CA THR A 913 11.55 0.26 2.38
C THR A 913 11.38 1.75 2.70
N PRO A 914 12.41 2.46 3.18
CA PRO A 914 12.31 3.86 3.55
C PRO A 914 11.96 4.75 2.36
N THR A 915 11.23 5.82 2.62
CA THR A 915 11.00 6.89 1.63
C THR A 915 12.22 7.80 1.53
N PHE A 916 12.41 8.39 0.35
CA PHE A 916 13.44 9.40 0.13
C PHE A 916 13.13 10.72 0.86
N ILE A 917 14.14 11.55 1.03
CA ILE A 917 14.02 12.85 1.71
C ILE A 917 12.96 13.76 1.09
N ASP A 918 12.70 13.65 -0.20
CA ASP A 918 11.67 14.40 -0.92
C ASP A 918 10.29 13.72 -0.96
N GLY A 919 10.12 12.59 -0.25
CA GLY A 919 8.89 11.80 -0.19
C GLY A 919 8.68 10.87 -1.38
N GLY A 920 9.67 10.74 -2.27
CA GLY A 920 9.70 9.68 -3.26
C GLY A 920 10.07 8.32 -2.66
N SER A 921 10.02 7.26 -3.46
CA SER A 921 10.38 5.91 -3.02
C SER A 921 10.96 5.07 -4.15
N ALA A 922 11.86 4.15 -3.82
CA ALA A 922 12.24 3.01 -4.63
C ALA A 922 12.09 1.75 -3.77
N ILE A 923 11.08 0.96 -4.10
CA ILE A 923 10.71 -0.21 -3.31
C ILE A 923 11.64 -1.38 -3.66
N ALA A 924 12.20 -2.01 -2.64
CA ALA A 924 12.91 -3.28 -2.76
C ALA A 924 12.02 -4.43 -2.27
N PRO A 925 11.77 -5.46 -3.09
CA PRO A 925 11.03 -6.64 -2.64
C PRO A 925 11.74 -7.36 -1.50
N ARG A 926 10.99 -7.68 -0.45
CA ARG A 926 11.54 -8.19 0.81
C ARG A 926 11.31 -9.69 1.03
N GLY A 927 10.50 -10.34 0.23
CA GLY A 927 10.27 -11.77 0.30
C GLY A 927 9.87 -12.35 -1.04
N GLY A 928 10.39 -13.52 -1.37
CA GLY A 928 10.09 -14.26 -2.58
C GLY A 928 9.45 -15.61 -2.26
N PHE A 929 8.73 -16.16 -3.23
CA PHE A 929 8.05 -17.45 -3.12
C PHE A 929 8.91 -18.58 -3.65
N PHE A 930 9.02 -19.69 -2.88
CA PHE A 930 9.60 -20.93 -3.33
C PHE A 930 8.75 -22.13 -2.90
N ARG A 931 8.83 -23.21 -3.65
CA ARG A 931 8.03 -24.42 -3.46
C ARG A 931 8.64 -25.33 -2.39
N ARG A 932 7.88 -26.40 -2.04
CA ARG A 932 8.31 -27.43 -1.09
C ARG A 932 9.54 -28.22 -1.52
N ASP A 933 9.88 -28.19 -2.83
CA ASP A 933 11.07 -28.85 -3.40
C ASP A 933 12.27 -27.89 -3.53
N ASP A 934 12.28 -26.82 -2.72
CA ASP A 934 13.35 -25.82 -2.60
C ASP A 934 13.68 -25.09 -3.91
N LYS A 935 12.67 -24.87 -4.77
CA LYS A 935 12.81 -24.12 -6.01
C LYS A 935 12.01 -22.83 -5.97
N TRP A 936 12.66 -21.74 -6.34
CA TRP A 936 11.98 -20.49 -6.62
C TRP A 936 10.96 -20.71 -7.73
N ASP A 937 9.75 -20.15 -7.59
CA ASP A 937 8.68 -20.34 -8.55
C ASP A 937 7.82 -19.07 -8.67
N VAL A 938 7.08 -19.01 -9.77
CA VAL A 938 6.15 -17.92 -10.11
C VAL A 938 6.86 -16.60 -10.45
N GLU A 939 7.72 -16.07 -9.55
CA GLU A 939 8.46 -14.82 -9.83
C GLU A 939 9.27 -14.96 -11.10
N ASN A 940 9.14 -13.97 -12.01
CA ASN A 940 9.76 -13.94 -13.35
C ASN A 940 9.35 -15.12 -14.28
N VAL A 941 8.29 -15.85 -13.97
CA VAL A 941 7.81 -17.01 -14.74
C VAL A 941 6.31 -16.91 -15.02
N GLY A 942 5.51 -16.69 -13.98
CA GLY A 942 4.05 -16.73 -14.00
C GLY A 942 3.47 -18.15 -13.98
N GLN A 943 2.17 -18.26 -13.73
CA GLN A 943 1.42 -19.50 -13.78
C GLN A 943 0.90 -19.74 -15.20
N ALA A 944 1.35 -20.80 -15.85
CA ALA A 944 0.84 -21.20 -17.17
C ALA A 944 -0.56 -21.81 -17.06
N PRO A 945 -1.44 -21.62 -18.06
CA PRO A 945 -2.72 -22.32 -18.11
C PRO A 945 -2.54 -23.80 -18.52
N ASP A 946 -3.49 -24.66 -18.15
CA ASP A 946 -3.57 -26.04 -18.65
C ASP A 946 -4.04 -26.07 -20.10
N ILE A 947 -4.89 -25.09 -20.46
CA ILE A 947 -5.42 -24.95 -21.82
C ILE A 947 -5.12 -23.51 -22.29
N ASP A 948 -4.14 -23.38 -23.20
CA ASP A 948 -3.76 -22.11 -23.76
C ASP A 948 -4.82 -21.64 -24.76
N VAL A 949 -5.43 -20.47 -24.52
CA VAL A 949 -6.47 -19.88 -25.35
C VAL A 949 -6.20 -18.40 -25.52
N GLU A 950 -6.12 -17.94 -26.77
CA GLU A 950 -5.97 -16.53 -27.10
C GLU A 950 -7.31 -15.91 -27.49
N ASN A 951 -7.51 -14.65 -27.11
CA ASN A 951 -8.61 -13.82 -27.60
C ASN A 951 -8.17 -13.08 -28.86
N TRP A 952 -8.29 -13.75 -30.00
CA TRP A 952 -7.86 -13.20 -31.29
C TRP A 952 -8.71 -11.99 -31.70
N PRO A 953 -8.12 -10.96 -32.33
CA PRO A 953 -8.85 -9.78 -32.81
C PRO A 953 -10.09 -10.11 -33.64
N LYS A 954 -10.00 -11.09 -34.51
CA LYS A 954 -11.09 -11.51 -35.38
C LYS A 954 -12.28 -12.07 -34.63
N ASP A 955 -12.03 -12.91 -33.61
CA ASP A 955 -13.08 -13.54 -32.81
C ASP A 955 -13.76 -12.51 -31.91
N VAL A 956 -12.96 -11.66 -31.25
CA VAL A 956 -13.50 -10.61 -30.34
C VAL A 956 -14.28 -9.56 -31.14
N ALA A 957 -13.84 -9.18 -32.33
CA ALA A 957 -14.58 -8.29 -33.20
C ALA A 957 -15.92 -8.91 -33.71
N ALA A 958 -16.01 -10.24 -33.79
CA ALA A 958 -17.25 -10.97 -34.07
C ALA A 958 -18.18 -11.11 -32.83
N GLY A 959 -17.76 -10.65 -31.66
CA GLY A 959 -18.52 -10.69 -30.41
C GLY A 959 -18.29 -11.94 -29.55
N HIS A 960 -17.27 -12.74 -29.87
CA HIS A 960 -16.88 -13.93 -29.09
C HIS A 960 -15.88 -13.61 -27.96
N ASP A 961 -15.92 -14.39 -26.89
CA ASP A 961 -14.85 -14.47 -25.87
C ASP A 961 -14.33 -15.92 -25.83
N PRO A 962 -13.34 -16.26 -26.67
CA PRO A 962 -12.82 -17.63 -26.79
C PRO A 962 -12.37 -18.22 -25.44
N GLN A 963 -11.81 -17.42 -24.54
CA GLN A 963 -11.39 -17.88 -23.22
C GLN A 963 -12.59 -18.29 -22.37
N LEU A 964 -13.62 -17.44 -22.30
CA LEU A 964 -14.86 -17.71 -21.56
C LEU A 964 -15.61 -18.91 -22.14
N GLU A 965 -15.79 -18.95 -23.45
CA GLU A 965 -16.49 -20.04 -24.15
C GLU A 965 -15.76 -21.37 -23.96
N ARG A 966 -14.44 -21.39 -24.02
CA ARG A 966 -13.62 -22.56 -23.78
C ARG A 966 -13.69 -23.05 -22.32
N ALA A 967 -13.70 -22.15 -21.37
CA ALA A 967 -13.84 -22.48 -19.95
C ALA A 967 -15.20 -23.12 -19.65
N VAL A 968 -16.29 -22.56 -20.22
CA VAL A 968 -17.63 -23.14 -20.09
C VAL A 968 -17.69 -24.54 -20.72
N ALA A 969 -17.15 -24.69 -21.92
CA ALA A 969 -17.12 -25.98 -22.60
C ALA A 969 -16.36 -27.05 -21.80
N GLU A 970 -15.21 -26.68 -21.20
CA GLU A 970 -14.42 -27.60 -20.38
C GLU A 970 -15.15 -27.97 -19.08
N ALA A 971 -15.76 -27.00 -18.40
CA ALA A 971 -16.55 -27.27 -17.19
C ALA A 971 -17.75 -28.20 -17.46
N LEU A 972 -18.47 -27.98 -18.57
CA LEU A 972 -19.58 -28.86 -18.99
C LEU A 972 -19.11 -30.26 -19.36
N LYS A 973 -17.99 -30.39 -20.03
CA LYS A 973 -17.34 -31.68 -20.35
C LYS A 973 -16.97 -32.45 -19.06
N GLN A 974 -16.37 -31.77 -18.08
CA GLN A 974 -16.03 -32.38 -16.80
C GLN A 974 -17.28 -32.76 -16.00
N LEU A 975 -18.33 -31.94 -16.02
CA LEU A 975 -19.58 -32.23 -15.35
C LEU A 975 -20.30 -33.43 -16.00
N ALA A 976 -20.23 -33.55 -17.31
CA ALA A 976 -20.79 -34.74 -18.02
C ALA A 976 -20.03 -36.03 -17.68
N ALA A 977 -18.70 -35.94 -17.51
CA ALA A 977 -17.87 -37.08 -17.11
C ALA A 977 -18.08 -37.48 -15.64
N LYS A 978 -18.33 -36.52 -14.74
CA LYS A 978 -18.58 -36.74 -13.33
C LYS A 978 -19.78 -35.89 -12.87
N PRO A 979 -21.02 -36.34 -13.09
CA PRO A 979 -22.22 -35.60 -12.69
C PRO A 979 -22.29 -35.38 -11.19
N VAL A 980 -22.79 -34.19 -10.80
CA VAL A 980 -23.09 -33.85 -9.42
C VAL A 980 -24.58 -34.02 -9.18
N GLU A 981 -24.90 -35.01 -8.38
CA GLU A 981 -26.27 -35.25 -7.95
C GLU A 981 -26.46 -34.73 -6.52
N ARG A 982 -27.57 -34.06 -6.28
CA ARG A 982 -28.00 -33.65 -4.93
C ARG A 982 -29.10 -34.56 -4.43
N ALA A 983 -29.06 -34.91 -3.16
CA ALA A 983 -30.16 -35.62 -2.54
C ALA A 983 -31.43 -34.76 -2.55
N THR A 984 -32.54 -35.30 -3.00
CA THR A 984 -33.84 -34.66 -3.05
C THR A 984 -34.78 -35.09 -1.93
N ARG A 985 -34.34 -36.06 -1.13
CA ARG A 985 -35.13 -36.59 0.00
C ARG A 985 -34.20 -37.16 1.06
N GLU A 986 -34.66 -37.18 2.28
CA GLU A 986 -34.02 -37.86 3.41
C GLU A 986 -34.05 -39.38 3.26
N PRO A 987 -33.11 -40.10 3.88
CA PRO A 987 -33.14 -41.54 3.98
C PRO A 987 -34.34 -42.03 4.86
N PRO A 988 -34.63 -43.33 4.88
CA PRO A 988 -35.64 -43.85 5.76
C PRO A 988 -35.40 -43.47 7.23
N SER A 989 -36.48 -43.15 7.95
CA SER A 989 -36.39 -42.72 9.36
C SER A 989 -35.66 -43.72 10.25
N PRO A 990 -34.76 -43.24 11.10
CA PRO A 990 -34.07 -44.13 12.04
C PRO A 990 -35.03 -44.75 13.06
N THR A 991 -34.73 -45.97 13.45
CA THR A 991 -35.60 -46.78 14.35
C THR A 991 -34.92 -47.09 15.69
N TRP A 992 -34.00 -46.28 16.11
CA TRP A 992 -33.18 -46.51 17.33
C TRP A 992 -34.00 -46.55 18.62
N GLY A 993 -35.15 -45.85 18.67
CA GLY A 993 -36.05 -45.81 19.82
C GLY A 993 -36.94 -47.03 20.00
N LYS A 994 -36.98 -47.98 19.05
CA LYS A 994 -37.79 -49.22 19.13
C LYS A 994 -37.20 -50.30 20.04
N ARG A 995 -36.84 -49.94 21.27
CA ARG A 995 -36.31 -50.95 22.23
C ARG A 995 -37.29 -51.30 23.36
N LEU A 996 -38.38 -50.63 23.43
CA LEU A 996 -39.41 -50.95 24.43
C LEU A 996 -40.40 -51.95 23.84
N LYS A 997 -40.70 -53.03 24.58
CA LYS A 997 -41.80 -53.94 24.23
C LYS A 997 -43.08 -53.12 24.22
N PRO A 998 -44.04 -53.41 23.33
CA PRO A 998 -45.34 -52.84 23.41
C PRO A 998 -45.93 -53.02 24.81
N LEU A 999 -46.53 -51.97 25.36
CA LEU A 999 -47.27 -52.09 26.58
C LEU A 999 -48.43 -53.12 26.34
N PRO A 1000 -48.69 -54.01 27.31
CA PRO A 1000 -49.74 -55.05 27.18
C PRO A 1000 -51.09 -54.53 26.92
#